data_431147e927b9028f0d75bc67623276ab
#
_entry.id   431147e927b9028f0d75bc67623276ab
#
_cell.length_a   1.000
_cell.length_b   1.000
_cell.length_c   1.000
_cell.angle_alpha   90.00
_cell.angle_beta   90.00
_cell.angle_gamma   90.00
#
_symmetry.space_group_name_H-M   'P 1'
#
loop_
_entity.id
_entity.type
_entity.pdbx_description
1 polymer ?
#
loop_
_entity_poly.entity_id
_entity_poly.type
_entity_poly.pdbx_seq_one_letter_code
_entity_poly.pdbx_strand_id
1 'polypeptide(L)'
;MANCSRKLRKESRNQQLFFLALLLLLHTQLLEISASIIEVTTAVYIVYLGDRQHQNPTTTRNKEAARSSLLYSYRHGFSGFAARLSKSQAQQIEEMPGVVQVIANRVHKLHTTRSWDFLGLNPQPASDLLSASNLGEDTIIGVIDSGIWPELESFNDRNMGPIPSRWKGICQHGEQFDSTNCNRKLIGARWFVKGMEDETKKNINTTKSGEYLSPRDGIGHGTHTASTAAGRYVEKASYNGLAFGVARGGAPLARIAMYKACWAIGDEGCSDADLLKAFDKAIYDGVDILSVSIGIEVPLFSYVNQHDAIAIGAFHATTKGITVVCSAGNDGPFSQTIVNTAPWLITVAATTIDRAFPTTITLGNNHTLLGQSMDTTNHVGFIGLVYSERIAINPTDDSSKACKPGSLDEKLAAGKVVLCFSVTDEPDIVNAAFAVQQAGGVGLIYAQTPVVKLGHPSTVVGKWVSPKLAYFSSRGPSSLSPAVLKPDIAAPGVSILAAFPPSNINPDSSRDLFYLESGTSMACPHVTGVAALIKSLHPDWSPAAIKSALITTASQVATDGQYIIAEGSTRKPADAFDIGGGQVNPRRAANPGLIYNVSTKDYVQFLCSLGYSISAITNLTMMSTTSCIKKLHFGMDLNLPSISIPNLITTFTISRTLTNVGPTNSVYKALVQPPYGVKMAVQPQTLIFNSTTGVLSFTVTFSSIRKLHGDYTFGSLAWSDGEHFVRIPIAVKSILFESYADI
;
A
#
# COMPACT_ATOMS: atom_id res chain seq x y z
N MET A 1 26.74 -41.64 45.97
CA MET A 1 25.31 -42.07 45.98
C MET A 1 24.34 -41.06 46.62
N ALA A 2 24.77 -40.12 47.46
CA ALA A 2 23.86 -39.13 48.10
C ALA A 2 23.30 -38.02 47.16
N ASN A 3 24.00 -37.67 46.06
CA ASN A 3 23.55 -36.62 45.14
C ASN A 3 22.52 -37.09 44.07
N CYS A 4 22.43 -38.37 43.79
CA CYS A 4 21.49 -38.89 42.82
C CYS A 4 20.08 -39.05 43.43
N SER A 5 20.00 -39.36 44.71
CA SER A 5 18.73 -39.52 45.44
C SER A 5 18.02 -38.18 45.71
N ARG A 6 18.77 -37.05 45.80
CA ARG A 6 18.20 -35.71 45.94
C ARG A 6 17.58 -35.17 44.63
N LYS A 7 18.13 -35.54 43.48
CA LYS A 7 17.62 -35.11 42.16
C LYS A 7 16.29 -35.81 41.82
N LEU A 8 16.17 -37.09 42.09
CA LEU A 8 14.95 -37.89 41.91
C LEU A 8 13.80 -37.50 42.85
N ARG A 9 14.13 -37.10 44.10
CA ARG A 9 13.11 -36.54 45.02
C ARG A 9 12.61 -35.14 44.63
N LYS A 10 13.42 -34.34 43.94
CA LYS A 10 13.08 -33.01 43.51
C LYS A 10 12.12 -33.02 42.30
N GLU A 11 12.28 -33.95 41.39
CA GLU A 11 11.38 -34.14 40.23
C GLU A 11 10.02 -34.70 40.65
N SER A 12 10.00 -35.62 41.61
CA SER A 12 8.78 -36.18 42.22
C SER A 12 7.92 -35.08 42.90
N ARG A 13 8.52 -34.07 43.50
CA ARG A 13 7.87 -33.02 44.27
C ARG A 13 7.17 -31.97 43.42
N ASN A 14 7.72 -31.58 42.26
CA ASN A 14 7.08 -30.69 41.31
C ASN A 14 5.92 -31.38 40.55
N GLN A 15 6.03 -32.67 40.31
CA GLN A 15 4.94 -33.48 39.79
C GLN A 15 3.78 -33.56 40.78
N GLN A 16 4.02 -33.58 42.08
CA GLN A 16 3.00 -33.64 43.10
C GLN A 16 2.23 -32.33 43.32
N LEU A 17 2.86 -31.15 43.25
CA LEU A 17 2.18 -29.85 43.24
C LEU A 17 1.25 -29.68 42.04
N PHE A 18 1.75 -30.11 40.92
CA PHE A 18 1.00 -30.15 39.65
C PHE A 18 -0.26 -31.02 39.77
N PHE A 19 -0.15 -32.20 40.42
CA PHE A 19 -1.28 -33.11 40.65
C PHE A 19 -2.29 -32.60 41.70
N LEU A 20 -1.91 -31.76 42.66
CA LEU A 20 -2.84 -31.21 43.67
C LEU A 20 -3.71 -30.10 43.11
N ALA A 21 -3.17 -29.18 42.31
CA ALA A 21 -3.94 -28.16 41.64
C ALA A 21 -4.98 -28.76 40.67
N LEU A 22 -4.58 -29.83 39.99
CA LEU A 22 -5.45 -30.55 39.05
C LEU A 22 -6.53 -31.38 39.75
N LEU A 23 -6.29 -31.88 40.97
CA LEU A 23 -7.24 -32.66 41.79
C LEU A 23 -8.33 -31.81 42.46
N LEU A 24 -8.02 -30.57 42.87
CA LEU A 24 -9.01 -29.58 43.34
C LEU A 24 -9.99 -29.19 42.21
N LEU A 25 -9.51 -29.09 41.00
CA LEU A 25 -10.33 -28.85 39.80
C LEU A 25 -11.39 -29.93 39.55
N LEU A 26 -11.08 -31.19 39.87
CA LEU A 26 -11.97 -32.32 39.64
C LEU A 26 -12.97 -32.53 40.81
N HIS A 27 -12.67 -32.02 42.00
CA HIS A 27 -13.61 -32.10 43.13
C HIS A 27 -14.80 -31.16 42.95
N THR A 28 -14.60 -29.99 42.29
CA THR A 28 -15.69 -29.06 41.98
C THR A 28 -16.59 -29.53 40.84
N GLN A 29 -16.10 -30.38 39.92
CA GLN A 29 -16.93 -30.98 38.87
C GLN A 29 -17.91 -32.03 39.37
N LEU A 30 -17.67 -32.67 40.51
CA LEU A 30 -18.56 -33.69 41.08
C LEU A 30 -19.72 -33.14 41.92
N LEU A 31 -19.66 -31.86 42.32
CA LEU A 31 -20.73 -31.16 43.04
C LEU A 31 -21.76 -30.46 42.14
N GLU A 32 -21.47 -30.29 40.86
CA GLU A 32 -22.34 -29.59 39.88
C GLU A 32 -23.18 -30.54 38.99
N ILE A 33 -23.17 -31.86 39.21
CA ILE A 33 -23.95 -32.84 38.39
C ILE A 33 -25.46 -32.83 38.72
N SER A 34 -25.97 -31.86 39.47
CA SER A 34 -27.40 -31.79 39.79
C SER A 34 -28.07 -30.43 39.46
N ALA A 35 -27.73 -29.81 38.35
CA ALA A 35 -28.62 -28.77 37.77
C ALA A 35 -28.16 -28.39 36.36
N SER A 36 -29.05 -28.66 35.39
CA SER A 36 -29.07 -28.11 34.01
C SER A 36 -27.84 -28.34 33.12
N ILE A 37 -28.07 -28.93 31.97
CA ILE A 37 -27.15 -29.00 30.82
C ILE A 37 -26.85 -27.58 30.35
N ILE A 38 -25.87 -26.94 30.96
CA ILE A 38 -25.20 -25.75 30.39
C ILE A 38 -23.91 -26.30 29.81
N GLU A 39 -23.74 -26.15 28.50
CA GLU A 39 -22.48 -26.39 27.81
C GLU A 39 -21.40 -25.51 28.45
N VAL A 40 -20.54 -26.12 29.29
CA VAL A 40 -19.42 -25.40 29.91
C VAL A 40 -18.36 -25.16 28.86
N THR A 41 -18.35 -23.94 28.30
CA THR A 41 -17.31 -23.54 27.37
C THR A 41 -15.96 -23.52 28.07
N THR A 42 -15.06 -24.42 27.63
CA THR A 42 -13.66 -24.47 28.10
C THR A 42 -12.74 -23.71 27.16
N ALA A 43 -11.78 -22.99 27.71
CA ALA A 43 -10.73 -22.29 26.97
C ALA A 43 -9.34 -22.76 27.45
N VAL A 44 -8.31 -22.46 26.67
CA VAL A 44 -6.93 -22.74 27.08
C VAL A 44 -6.44 -21.62 27.98
N TYR A 45 -5.88 -21.98 29.14
CA TYR A 45 -5.23 -21.07 30.07
C TYR A 45 -3.80 -21.52 30.36
N ILE A 46 -2.90 -20.57 30.57
CA ILE A 46 -1.53 -20.76 30.97
C ILE A 46 -1.42 -20.38 32.46
N VAL A 47 -1.03 -21.35 33.28
CA VAL A 47 -0.77 -21.13 34.72
C VAL A 47 0.73 -20.90 34.88
N TYR A 48 1.11 -19.69 35.28
CA TYR A 48 2.48 -19.29 35.52
C TYR A 48 2.82 -19.36 36.97
N LEU A 49 3.86 -20.13 37.32
CA LEU A 49 4.28 -20.38 38.69
C LEU A 49 5.59 -19.69 39.09
N GLY A 50 6.08 -18.80 38.19
CA GLY A 50 7.30 -18.04 38.43
C GLY A 50 8.59 -18.83 38.29
N ASP A 51 9.67 -18.29 38.85
CA ASP A 51 10.96 -18.93 38.94
C ASP A 51 10.94 -20.02 40.05
N ARG A 52 11.78 -21.01 39.94
CA ARG A 52 11.76 -22.20 40.82
C ARG A 52 11.84 -21.86 42.30
N GLN A 53 10.74 -21.85 43.02
CA GLN A 53 10.72 -21.98 44.48
C GLN A 53 10.06 -23.31 44.92
N HIS A 54 10.74 -23.96 45.86
CA HIS A 54 10.36 -25.28 46.34
C HIS A 54 9.35 -25.24 47.47
N GLN A 55 8.22 -25.90 47.34
CA GLN A 55 7.55 -26.54 48.49
C GLN A 55 6.64 -27.70 48.03
N ASN A 56 6.49 -28.72 48.90
CA ASN A 56 5.90 -30.01 48.60
C ASN A 56 4.38 -30.05 48.61
N PRO A 57 3.75 -30.90 47.82
CA PRO A 57 2.36 -31.30 48.02
C PRO A 57 2.12 -32.77 48.27
N THR A 58 1.05 -33.00 49.01
CA THR A 58 0.50 -34.32 49.29
C THR A 58 -0.73 -34.61 48.42
N THR A 59 -0.70 -35.80 47.84
CA THR A 59 -1.70 -36.76 47.29
C THR A 59 -3.21 -36.43 47.21
N THR A 60 -3.99 -36.78 46.22
CA THR A 60 -4.54 -38.01 45.63
C THR A 60 -5.83 -37.81 44.82
N ARG A 61 -6.08 -38.71 43.86
CA ARG A 61 -7.32 -39.12 43.15
C ARG A 61 -7.84 -38.27 42.00
N ASN A 62 -7.90 -38.92 40.88
CA ASN A 62 -8.37 -38.61 39.52
C ASN A 62 -7.31 -38.13 38.52
N LYS A 63 -6.39 -39.04 38.20
CA LYS A 63 -5.24 -38.79 37.31
C LYS A 63 -5.58 -38.71 35.82
N GLU A 64 -6.66 -39.34 35.35
CA GLU A 64 -6.96 -39.45 33.92
C GLU A 64 -7.63 -38.20 33.32
N ALA A 65 -8.65 -37.66 33.97
CA ALA A 65 -9.32 -36.42 33.48
C ALA A 65 -8.39 -35.19 33.55
N ALA A 66 -7.51 -35.16 34.53
CA ALA A 66 -6.50 -34.15 34.67
C ALA A 66 -5.41 -34.20 33.57
N ARG A 67 -5.06 -35.41 33.14
CA ARG A 67 -4.12 -35.62 32.02
C ARG A 67 -4.71 -35.21 30.68
N SER A 68 -6.02 -35.38 30.45
CA SER A 68 -6.70 -35.01 29.21
C SER A 68 -6.87 -33.50 29.04
N SER A 69 -6.92 -32.75 30.14
CA SER A 69 -7.01 -31.26 30.10
C SER A 69 -5.65 -30.59 29.93
N LEU A 70 -4.55 -31.25 30.28
CA LEU A 70 -3.21 -30.71 30.21
C LEU A 70 -2.70 -30.71 28.76
N LEU A 71 -2.23 -29.54 28.29
CA LEU A 71 -1.63 -29.36 26.97
C LEU A 71 -0.10 -29.39 27.03
N TYR A 72 0.49 -28.57 27.90
CA TYR A 72 1.93 -28.44 28.06
C TYR A 72 2.33 -28.24 29.52
N SER A 73 3.55 -28.69 29.88
CA SER A 73 4.21 -28.33 31.13
C SER A 73 5.54 -27.62 30.85
N TYR A 74 5.78 -26.50 31.53
CA TYR A 74 6.97 -25.67 31.41
C TYR A 74 7.93 -25.97 32.58
N ARG A 75 9.20 -26.31 32.29
CA ARG A 75 10.13 -26.83 33.32
C ARG A 75 11.57 -26.32 33.20
N HIS A 76 11.94 -25.65 32.11
CA HIS A 76 13.34 -25.31 31.82
C HIS A 76 13.65 -23.86 32.12
N GLY A 77 13.00 -22.90 31.49
CA GLY A 77 13.20 -21.48 31.71
C GLY A 77 12.36 -20.93 32.87
N PHE A 78 11.18 -21.46 33.07
CA PHE A 78 10.23 -21.09 34.11
C PHE A 78 9.34 -22.29 34.47
N SER A 79 8.56 -22.18 35.54
CA SER A 79 7.64 -23.20 35.97
C SER A 79 6.20 -22.84 35.65
N GLY A 80 5.42 -23.81 35.16
CA GLY A 80 4.02 -23.58 34.82
C GLY A 80 3.44 -24.69 33.95
N PHE A 81 2.22 -24.48 33.50
CA PHE A 81 1.55 -25.39 32.56
C PHE A 81 0.47 -24.67 31.75
N ALA A 82 0.09 -25.25 30.61
CA ALA A 82 -1.11 -24.86 29.86
C ALA A 82 -2.14 -25.98 29.91
N ALA A 83 -3.41 -25.63 30.15
CA ALA A 83 -4.51 -26.60 30.24
C ALA A 83 -5.82 -26.01 29.70
N ARG A 84 -6.75 -26.88 29.26
CA ARG A 84 -8.14 -26.51 28.96
C ARG A 84 -8.94 -26.42 30.25
N LEU A 85 -9.39 -25.23 30.58
CA LEU A 85 -10.10 -24.95 31.82
C LEU A 85 -11.39 -24.17 31.55
N SER A 86 -12.39 -24.33 32.42
CA SER A 86 -13.48 -23.35 32.44
C SER A 86 -13.02 -22.07 33.10
N LYS A 87 -13.76 -20.97 32.89
CA LYS A 87 -13.44 -19.67 33.50
C LYS A 87 -13.42 -19.74 35.04
N SER A 88 -14.32 -20.50 35.66
CA SER A 88 -14.36 -20.71 37.10
C SER A 88 -13.16 -21.49 37.63
N GLN A 89 -12.70 -22.53 36.88
CA GLN A 89 -11.50 -23.27 37.21
C GLN A 89 -10.24 -22.42 37.11
N ALA A 90 -10.15 -21.57 36.09
CA ALA A 90 -9.02 -20.65 35.93
C ALA A 90 -8.93 -19.66 37.10
N GLN A 91 -10.05 -19.09 37.52
CA GLN A 91 -10.13 -18.21 38.70
C GLN A 91 -9.74 -18.90 40.00
N GLN A 92 -10.24 -20.13 40.23
CA GLN A 92 -9.87 -20.89 41.42
C GLN A 92 -8.38 -21.22 41.48
N ILE A 93 -7.75 -21.51 40.31
CA ILE A 93 -6.31 -21.77 40.24
C ILE A 93 -5.52 -20.46 40.50
N GLU A 94 -5.99 -19.33 40.04
CA GLU A 94 -5.34 -18.05 40.25
C GLU A 94 -5.20 -17.68 41.72
N GLU A 95 -6.17 -18.10 42.55
CA GLU A 95 -6.19 -17.85 43.99
C GLU A 95 -5.32 -18.86 44.80
N MET A 96 -4.73 -19.89 44.13
CA MET A 96 -3.95 -20.90 44.82
C MET A 96 -2.56 -20.40 45.25
N PRO A 97 -2.07 -20.77 46.42
CA PRO A 97 -0.72 -20.45 46.86
C PRO A 97 0.34 -20.97 45.87
N GLY A 98 1.26 -20.10 45.43
CA GLY A 98 2.32 -20.45 44.50
C GLY A 98 1.98 -20.26 43.03
N VAL A 99 0.77 -19.86 42.72
CA VAL A 99 0.39 -19.36 41.38
C VAL A 99 0.71 -17.86 41.30
N VAL A 100 1.53 -17.47 40.33
CA VAL A 100 1.88 -16.08 40.12
C VAL A 100 0.81 -15.38 39.28
N GLN A 101 0.33 -16.09 38.24
CA GLN A 101 -0.69 -15.57 37.33
C GLN A 101 -1.33 -16.69 36.50
N VAL A 102 -2.62 -16.51 36.17
CA VAL A 102 -3.33 -17.33 35.18
C VAL A 102 -3.62 -16.46 33.95
N ILE A 103 -3.04 -16.83 32.81
CA ILE A 103 -3.09 -16.08 31.58
C ILE A 103 -4.01 -16.82 30.58
N ALA A 104 -5.06 -16.15 30.10
CA ALA A 104 -5.84 -16.68 28.99
C ALA A 104 -4.95 -16.83 27.73
N ASN A 105 -4.99 -18.00 27.11
CA ASN A 105 -4.23 -18.26 25.91
C ASN A 105 -4.65 -17.30 24.80
N ARG A 106 -3.68 -16.71 24.12
CA ARG A 106 -3.88 -15.85 22.96
C ARG A 106 -3.21 -16.49 21.76
N VAL A 107 -3.90 -16.47 20.64
CA VAL A 107 -3.30 -16.88 19.36
C VAL A 107 -2.55 -15.67 18.81
N HIS A 108 -1.22 -15.77 18.78
CA HIS A 108 -0.38 -14.80 18.12
C HIS A 108 -0.33 -15.11 16.62
N LYS A 109 -0.52 -14.10 15.78
CA LYS A 109 -0.31 -14.23 14.35
C LYS A 109 1.18 -14.08 14.06
N LEU A 110 1.65 -14.76 13.03
CA LEU A 110 2.98 -14.50 12.48
C LEU A 110 3.05 -13.03 12.08
N HIS A 111 4.07 -12.31 12.58
CA HIS A 111 4.28 -10.93 12.20
C HIS A 111 4.83 -10.90 10.78
N THR A 112 4.08 -10.31 9.86
CA THR A 112 4.52 -9.92 8.52
C THR A 112 5.01 -8.47 8.56
N THR A 113 5.56 -8.00 7.43
CA THR A 113 5.88 -6.58 7.25
C THR A 113 4.63 -5.70 7.11
N ARG A 114 3.48 -6.24 7.36
CA ARG A 114 2.16 -5.66 7.62
C ARG A 114 1.33 -5.25 6.40
N SER A 115 1.89 -4.60 5.37
CA SER A 115 1.05 -3.95 4.35
C SER A 115 0.07 -4.90 3.64
N TRP A 116 0.49 -6.12 3.36
CA TRP A 116 -0.35 -7.14 2.73
C TRP A 116 -1.39 -7.74 3.66
N ASP A 117 -1.06 -7.92 4.93
CA ASP A 117 -2.03 -8.37 5.94
C ASP A 117 -3.07 -7.30 6.22
N PHE A 118 -2.67 -6.04 6.20
CA PHE A 118 -3.57 -4.90 6.31
C PHE A 118 -4.60 -4.87 5.17
N LEU A 119 -4.20 -5.29 3.97
CA LEU A 119 -5.08 -5.46 2.82
C LEU A 119 -5.91 -6.75 2.86
N GLY A 120 -5.75 -7.58 3.90
CA GLY A 120 -6.48 -8.83 4.05
C GLY A 120 -5.99 -9.97 3.17
N LEU A 121 -4.82 -9.83 2.52
CA LEU A 121 -4.18 -10.91 1.76
C LEU A 121 -3.37 -11.79 2.71
N ASN A 122 -4.01 -12.76 3.35
CA ASN A 122 -3.37 -13.71 4.25
C ASN A 122 -3.28 -15.10 3.60
N PRO A 123 -2.24 -15.91 3.91
CA PRO A 123 -2.13 -17.27 3.37
C PRO A 123 -3.21 -18.23 3.84
N GLN A 124 -4.04 -17.87 4.80
CA GLN A 124 -5.15 -18.66 5.34
C GLN A 124 -6.38 -17.78 5.60
N PRO A 125 -7.60 -18.20 5.25
CA PRO A 125 -8.00 -19.52 4.75
C PRO A 125 -7.72 -19.71 3.25
N ALA A 126 -7.75 -20.99 2.79
CA ALA A 126 -7.47 -21.38 1.39
C ALA A 126 -8.42 -20.77 0.31
N SER A 127 -9.44 -20.04 0.72
CA SER A 127 -10.40 -19.33 -0.14
C SER A 127 -10.00 -17.88 -0.44
N ASP A 128 -8.83 -17.41 0.01
CA ASP A 128 -8.37 -16.05 -0.26
C ASP A 128 -7.79 -15.92 -1.68
N LEU A 129 -7.86 -14.72 -2.27
CA LEU A 129 -7.33 -14.41 -3.60
C LEU A 129 -5.89 -14.91 -3.78
N LEU A 130 -5.06 -14.78 -2.74
CA LEU A 130 -3.67 -15.21 -2.78
C LEU A 130 -3.51 -16.70 -3.09
N SER A 131 -4.33 -17.54 -2.44
CA SER A 131 -4.33 -19.00 -2.66
C SER A 131 -5.04 -19.38 -3.96
N ALA A 132 -6.18 -18.76 -4.26
CA ALA A 132 -6.98 -19.03 -5.44
C ALA A 132 -6.23 -18.70 -6.75
N SER A 133 -5.36 -17.68 -6.73
CA SER A 133 -4.50 -17.28 -7.85
C SER A 133 -3.15 -18.00 -7.89
N ASN A 134 -2.95 -19.03 -7.06
CA ASN A 134 -1.65 -19.70 -6.91
C ASN A 134 -0.50 -18.70 -6.72
N LEU A 135 -0.68 -17.72 -5.81
CA LEU A 135 0.34 -16.71 -5.48
C LEU A 135 0.81 -15.85 -6.69
N GLY A 136 0.02 -15.82 -7.78
CA GLY A 136 0.36 -15.11 -9.01
C GLY A 136 1.30 -15.86 -9.94
N GLU A 137 1.42 -17.19 -9.81
CA GLU A 137 2.25 -18.03 -10.71
C GLU A 137 1.86 -17.78 -12.18
N ASP A 138 2.83 -17.87 -13.06
CA ASP A 138 2.74 -17.62 -14.51
C ASP A 138 2.44 -16.17 -14.94
N THR A 139 2.14 -15.27 -14.01
CA THR A 139 2.03 -13.84 -14.34
C THR A 139 3.42 -13.19 -14.40
N ILE A 140 3.65 -12.37 -15.43
CA ILE A 140 4.91 -11.63 -15.63
C ILE A 140 4.65 -10.15 -15.35
N ILE A 141 5.30 -9.62 -14.31
CA ILE A 141 5.27 -8.19 -13.98
C ILE A 141 6.52 -7.52 -14.55
N GLY A 142 6.33 -6.59 -15.47
CA GLY A 142 7.36 -5.63 -15.87
C GLY A 142 7.41 -4.46 -14.90
N VAL A 143 8.60 -4.10 -14.46
CA VAL A 143 8.83 -2.91 -13.61
C VAL A 143 9.70 -1.94 -14.38
N ILE A 144 9.18 -0.74 -14.67
CA ILE A 144 9.96 0.35 -15.28
C ILE A 144 10.37 1.28 -14.16
N ASP A 145 11.66 1.32 -13.83
CA ASP A 145 12.16 1.99 -12.63
C ASP A 145 13.70 2.21 -12.66
N SER A 146 14.34 2.38 -11.49
CA SER A 146 15.78 2.64 -11.32
C SER A 146 16.68 1.39 -11.40
N GLY A 147 16.11 0.19 -11.55
CA GLY A 147 16.86 -1.08 -11.61
C GLY A 147 16.46 -2.09 -10.55
N ILE A 148 17.27 -3.13 -10.40
CA ILE A 148 17.04 -4.21 -9.44
C ILE A 148 18.37 -4.73 -8.86
N TRP A 149 18.35 -5.14 -7.58
CA TRP A 149 19.47 -5.81 -6.92
C TRP A 149 19.17 -7.32 -6.85
N PRO A 150 19.67 -8.12 -7.82
CA PRO A 150 19.19 -9.48 -8.06
C PRO A 150 19.56 -10.49 -6.98
N GLU A 151 20.61 -10.24 -6.19
CA GLU A 151 21.11 -11.17 -5.17
C GLU A 151 20.27 -11.19 -3.89
N LEU A 152 19.31 -10.26 -3.74
CA LEU A 152 18.45 -10.22 -2.57
C LEU A 152 17.55 -11.42 -2.50
N GLU A 153 17.36 -11.94 -1.29
CA GLU A 153 16.52 -13.11 -1.01
C GLU A 153 15.07 -12.93 -1.51
N SER A 154 14.60 -11.69 -1.60
CA SER A 154 13.29 -11.35 -2.19
C SER A 154 13.16 -11.75 -3.67
N PHE A 155 14.26 -12.00 -4.36
CA PHE A 155 14.28 -12.38 -5.77
C PHE A 155 14.80 -13.80 -6.01
N ASN A 156 14.88 -14.64 -4.96
CA ASN A 156 15.24 -16.05 -5.13
C ASN A 156 14.17 -16.79 -5.93
N ASP A 157 14.60 -17.81 -6.66
CA ASP A 157 13.74 -18.64 -7.52
C ASP A 157 13.49 -20.05 -6.97
N ARG A 158 13.80 -20.30 -5.69
CA ARG A 158 13.62 -21.61 -5.06
C ARG A 158 12.17 -22.07 -5.22
N ASN A 159 11.99 -23.32 -5.64
CA ASN A 159 10.69 -23.95 -5.86
C ASN A 159 9.79 -23.23 -6.88
N MET A 160 10.34 -22.47 -7.83
CA MET A 160 9.59 -21.90 -8.94
C MET A 160 9.63 -22.82 -10.16
N GLY A 161 8.50 -22.94 -10.84
CA GLY A 161 8.36 -23.64 -12.10
C GLY A 161 9.21 -23.05 -13.24
N PRO A 162 9.17 -23.59 -14.46
CA PRO A 162 9.90 -23.07 -15.59
C PRO A 162 9.43 -21.66 -15.97
N ILE A 163 10.27 -20.93 -16.71
CA ILE A 163 9.89 -19.62 -17.27
C ILE A 163 8.79 -19.85 -18.30
N PRO A 164 7.70 -19.04 -18.30
CA PRO A 164 6.62 -19.15 -19.28
C PRO A 164 7.13 -19.10 -20.71
N SER A 165 6.70 -20.03 -21.57
CA SER A 165 7.17 -20.16 -22.96
C SER A 165 6.88 -18.93 -23.83
N ARG A 166 5.92 -18.09 -23.44
CA ARG A 166 5.59 -16.82 -24.13
C ARG A 166 6.62 -15.72 -23.90
N TRP A 167 7.51 -15.86 -22.91
CA TRP A 167 8.53 -14.89 -22.59
C TRP A 167 9.58 -14.76 -23.67
N LYS A 168 9.88 -13.53 -24.12
CA LYS A 168 10.85 -13.21 -25.18
C LYS A 168 11.95 -12.26 -24.70
N GLY A 169 11.94 -11.91 -23.41
CA GLY A 169 12.91 -10.98 -22.85
C GLY A 169 14.29 -11.59 -22.66
N ILE A 170 15.24 -10.76 -22.32
CA ILE A 170 16.63 -11.11 -22.10
C ILE A 170 17.15 -10.59 -20.78
N CYS A 171 18.23 -11.15 -20.31
CA CYS A 171 19.09 -10.62 -19.27
C CYS A 171 20.23 -9.85 -19.92
N GLN A 172 20.13 -8.51 -19.96
CA GLN A 172 21.09 -7.65 -20.66
C GLN A 172 22.35 -7.45 -19.81
N HIS A 173 23.52 -7.62 -20.43
CA HIS A 173 24.81 -7.41 -19.77
C HIS A 173 25.10 -5.94 -19.50
N GLY A 174 25.89 -5.67 -18.46
CA GLY A 174 26.42 -4.37 -18.09
C GLY A 174 27.34 -4.45 -16.88
N GLU A 175 27.62 -3.32 -16.26
CA GLU A 175 28.50 -3.25 -15.08
C GLU A 175 27.91 -4.06 -13.92
N GLN A 176 28.71 -5.00 -13.39
CA GLN A 176 28.33 -5.91 -12.31
C GLN A 176 27.00 -6.65 -12.54
N PHE A 177 26.63 -6.90 -13.80
CA PHE A 177 25.39 -7.58 -14.16
C PHE A 177 25.57 -8.39 -15.46
N ASP A 178 25.27 -9.68 -15.39
CA ASP A 178 25.31 -10.60 -16.54
C ASP A 178 24.14 -11.59 -16.53
N SER A 179 24.18 -12.57 -17.42
CA SER A 179 23.10 -13.55 -17.55
C SER A 179 22.88 -14.43 -16.31
N THR A 180 23.86 -14.53 -15.42
CA THR A 180 23.76 -15.31 -14.17
C THR A 180 22.99 -14.59 -13.06
N ASN A 181 22.77 -13.28 -13.21
CA ASN A 181 21.95 -12.50 -12.29
C ASN A 181 20.44 -12.67 -12.52
N CYS A 182 20.04 -13.21 -13.68
CA CYS A 182 18.66 -13.61 -13.91
C CYS A 182 18.43 -15.08 -13.51
N ASN A 183 17.22 -15.37 -13.12
CA ASN A 183 16.79 -16.68 -12.65
C ASN A 183 15.30 -16.92 -13.00
N ARG A 184 14.66 -17.93 -12.42
CA ARG A 184 13.23 -18.19 -12.68
C ARG A 184 12.29 -17.20 -12.00
N LYS A 185 12.78 -16.31 -11.09
CA LYS A 185 12.03 -15.22 -10.47
C LYS A 185 12.25 -13.92 -11.24
N LEU A 186 13.49 -13.47 -11.40
CA LEU A 186 13.91 -12.38 -12.25
C LEU A 186 14.23 -12.94 -13.64
N ILE A 187 13.23 -13.01 -14.51
CA ILE A 187 13.35 -13.71 -15.80
C ILE A 187 13.96 -12.85 -16.90
N GLY A 188 14.13 -11.56 -16.67
CA GLY A 188 14.77 -10.63 -17.59
C GLY A 188 15.05 -9.30 -16.95
N ALA A 189 16.04 -8.61 -17.51
CA ALA A 189 16.42 -7.29 -17.09
C ALA A 189 17.03 -6.52 -18.27
N ARG A 190 16.62 -5.27 -18.46
CA ARG A 190 17.11 -4.36 -19.49
C ARG A 190 17.42 -3.00 -18.90
N TRP A 191 18.23 -2.20 -19.59
CA TRP A 191 18.55 -0.83 -19.22
C TRP A 191 18.64 0.08 -20.42
N PHE A 192 18.26 1.35 -20.22
CA PHE A 192 18.15 2.38 -21.23
C PHE A 192 18.64 3.69 -20.62
N VAL A 193 19.61 4.36 -21.23
CA VAL A 193 20.32 5.50 -20.65
C VAL A 193 20.58 6.60 -21.64
N LYS A 194 20.43 6.34 -22.94
CA LYS A 194 20.85 7.26 -23.99
C LYS A 194 20.12 8.60 -23.94
N GLY A 195 18.86 8.61 -23.50
CA GLY A 195 18.12 9.85 -23.29
C GLY A 195 18.72 10.69 -22.16
N MET A 196 19.06 10.08 -21.04
CA MET A 196 19.68 10.76 -19.91
C MET A 196 21.10 11.25 -20.24
N GLU A 197 21.89 10.49 -21.00
CA GLU A 197 23.23 10.92 -21.43
C GLU A 197 23.18 12.16 -22.35
N ASP A 198 22.19 12.22 -23.24
CA ASP A 198 22.01 13.35 -24.13
C ASP A 198 21.53 14.60 -23.41
N GLU A 199 20.54 14.48 -22.54
CA GLU A 199 20.00 15.58 -21.72
C GLU A 199 21.05 16.18 -20.80
N THR A 200 21.81 15.34 -20.09
CA THR A 200 22.82 15.82 -19.15
C THR A 200 24.11 16.28 -19.80
N LYS A 201 24.35 15.92 -21.09
CA LYS A 201 25.60 16.15 -21.83
C LYS A 201 26.84 15.67 -21.06
N LYS A 202 26.66 14.69 -20.19
CA LYS A 202 27.71 14.12 -19.35
C LYS A 202 27.74 12.62 -19.57
N ASN A 203 28.94 12.07 -19.81
CA ASN A 203 29.14 10.63 -19.63
C ASN A 203 28.92 10.30 -18.16
N ILE A 204 28.13 9.26 -17.89
CA ILE A 204 27.84 8.81 -16.55
C ILE A 204 29.14 8.40 -15.87
N ASN A 205 29.48 9.08 -14.80
CA ASN A 205 30.62 8.69 -13.97
C ASN A 205 30.10 7.78 -12.85
N THR A 206 30.02 6.49 -13.11
CA THR A 206 29.53 5.45 -12.21
C THR A 206 30.29 5.41 -10.87
N THR A 207 31.57 5.79 -10.85
CA THR A 207 32.38 5.81 -9.62
C THR A 207 32.02 6.94 -8.67
N LYS A 208 31.41 8.03 -9.15
CA LYS A 208 31.00 9.17 -8.31
C LYS A 208 29.53 9.14 -7.92
N SER A 209 28.66 8.59 -8.79
CA SER A 209 27.21 8.58 -8.58
C SER A 209 26.71 7.36 -7.81
N GLY A 210 27.54 6.31 -7.66
CA GLY A 210 27.07 5.02 -7.12
C GLY A 210 26.16 4.25 -8.09
N GLU A 211 25.99 4.74 -9.33
CA GLU A 211 25.22 4.10 -10.38
C GLU A 211 26.00 3.01 -11.13
N TYR A 212 25.26 2.17 -11.85
CA TYR A 212 25.81 1.09 -12.66
C TYR A 212 25.24 1.18 -14.08
N LEU A 213 26.11 1.17 -15.10
CA LEU A 213 25.70 1.05 -16.52
C LEU A 213 25.22 -0.39 -16.81
N SER A 214 24.14 -0.76 -16.16
CA SER A 214 23.53 -2.10 -16.20
C SER A 214 22.12 -2.03 -15.60
N PRO A 215 21.36 -3.15 -15.60
CA PRO A 215 20.09 -3.23 -14.87
C PRO A 215 20.21 -3.12 -13.35
N ARG A 216 21.46 -3.15 -12.78
CA ARG A 216 21.69 -3.06 -11.34
C ARG A 216 21.23 -1.72 -10.79
N ASP A 217 20.58 -1.78 -9.64
CA ASP A 217 19.96 -0.63 -8.97
C ASP A 217 20.99 0.10 -8.09
N GLY A 218 21.33 1.33 -8.44
CA GLY A 218 22.17 2.21 -7.64
C GLY A 218 21.39 3.12 -6.69
N ILE A 219 20.09 3.34 -6.96
CA ILE A 219 19.18 4.20 -6.20
C ILE A 219 18.49 3.42 -5.08
N GLY A 220 17.98 2.22 -5.40
CA GLY A 220 17.22 1.35 -4.50
C GLY A 220 15.72 1.36 -4.72
N HIS A 221 15.18 2.41 -5.34
CA HIS A 221 13.75 2.58 -5.55
C HIS A 221 13.13 1.44 -6.38
N GLY A 222 13.75 1.02 -7.50
CA GLY A 222 13.25 -0.08 -8.34
C GLY A 222 13.29 -1.44 -7.64
N THR A 223 14.29 -1.69 -6.81
CA THR A 223 14.38 -2.88 -5.95
C THR A 223 13.23 -2.91 -4.94
N HIS A 224 12.94 -1.77 -4.32
CA HIS A 224 11.86 -1.62 -3.34
C HIS A 224 10.50 -1.85 -4.00
N THR A 225 10.22 -1.22 -5.12
CA THR A 225 8.94 -1.35 -5.85
C THR A 225 8.74 -2.76 -6.41
N ALA A 226 9.78 -3.37 -7.01
CA ALA A 226 9.73 -4.74 -7.51
C ALA A 226 9.47 -5.77 -6.39
N SER A 227 10.13 -5.62 -5.25
CA SER A 227 9.94 -6.52 -4.11
C SER A 227 8.58 -6.31 -3.44
N THR A 228 8.06 -5.09 -3.42
CA THR A 228 6.69 -4.81 -2.96
C THR A 228 5.65 -5.46 -3.87
N ALA A 229 5.81 -5.41 -5.20
CA ALA A 229 4.87 -6.04 -6.13
C ALA A 229 4.91 -7.58 -6.05
N ALA A 230 6.12 -8.17 -6.06
CA ALA A 230 6.28 -9.60 -6.30
C ALA A 230 7.41 -10.27 -5.51
N GLY A 231 7.99 -9.66 -4.47
CA GLY A 231 9.04 -10.28 -3.67
C GLY A 231 8.64 -11.63 -3.08
N ARG A 232 9.60 -12.56 -2.99
CA ARG A 232 9.42 -13.85 -2.30
C ARG A 232 9.30 -13.64 -0.80
N TYR A 233 8.85 -14.67 -0.08
CA TYR A 233 8.84 -14.64 1.39
C TYR A 233 10.25 -14.60 1.94
N VAL A 234 10.55 -13.60 2.76
CA VAL A 234 11.84 -13.44 3.45
C VAL A 234 11.57 -13.28 4.94
N GLU A 235 12.06 -14.24 5.71
CA GLU A 235 11.93 -14.22 7.17
C GLU A 235 12.91 -13.22 7.80
N LYS A 236 12.55 -12.76 9.00
CA LYS A 236 13.39 -11.85 9.82
C LYS A 236 13.70 -10.51 9.12
N ALA A 237 12.88 -10.10 8.19
CA ALA A 237 12.99 -8.76 7.60
C ALA A 237 12.71 -7.69 8.64
N SER A 238 13.53 -6.64 8.66
CA SER A 238 13.35 -5.47 9.51
C SER A 238 14.11 -4.27 8.93
N TYR A 239 13.80 -3.09 9.40
CA TYR A 239 14.64 -1.90 9.24
C TYR A 239 15.21 -1.53 10.59
N ASN A 240 16.49 -1.79 10.82
CA ASN A 240 17.17 -1.57 12.12
C ASN A 240 16.37 -2.14 13.31
N GLY A 241 15.78 -3.32 13.15
CA GLY A 241 14.93 -3.96 14.16
C GLY A 241 13.47 -3.47 14.19
N LEU A 242 13.12 -2.37 13.49
CA LEU A 242 11.74 -1.92 13.34
C LEU A 242 11.00 -2.74 12.27
N ALA A 243 9.68 -2.80 12.38
CA ALA A 243 8.80 -3.53 11.48
C ALA A 243 9.20 -5.01 11.26
N PHE A 244 9.80 -5.62 12.28
CA PHE A 244 10.28 -7.00 12.24
C PHE A 244 9.17 -7.98 11.84
N GLY A 245 9.48 -8.88 10.90
CA GLY A 245 8.54 -9.90 10.45
C GLY A 245 8.97 -10.64 9.19
N VAL A 246 7.99 -11.12 8.44
CA VAL A 246 8.18 -11.79 7.14
C VAL A 246 7.84 -10.78 6.03
N ALA A 247 8.84 -10.38 5.25
CA ALA A 247 8.61 -9.57 4.05
C ALA A 247 8.13 -10.43 2.88
N ARG A 248 7.24 -9.90 2.06
CA ARG A 248 6.83 -10.48 0.78
C ARG A 248 6.19 -9.45 -0.13
N GLY A 249 6.12 -9.75 -1.40
CA GLY A 249 5.30 -9.01 -2.36
C GLY A 249 3.84 -9.46 -2.40
N GLY A 250 3.05 -8.74 -3.18
CA GLY A 250 1.63 -9.05 -3.40
C GLY A 250 1.41 -10.37 -4.13
N ALA A 251 2.19 -10.61 -5.19
CA ALA A 251 2.16 -11.81 -6.01
C ALA A 251 3.52 -12.56 -5.91
N PRO A 252 3.77 -13.32 -4.82
CA PRO A 252 5.09 -13.87 -4.54
C PRO A 252 5.64 -14.86 -5.58
N LEU A 253 4.79 -15.53 -6.35
CA LEU A 253 5.20 -16.44 -7.44
C LEU A 253 5.15 -15.80 -8.83
N ALA A 254 4.65 -14.55 -8.97
CA ALA A 254 4.77 -13.83 -10.24
C ALA A 254 6.23 -13.62 -10.61
N ARG A 255 6.51 -13.63 -11.91
CA ARG A 255 7.84 -13.36 -12.47
C ARG A 255 8.06 -11.86 -12.55
N ILE A 256 9.31 -11.44 -12.45
CA ILE A 256 9.73 -10.05 -12.58
C ILE A 256 10.58 -9.88 -13.84
N ALA A 257 10.31 -8.82 -14.58
CA ALA A 257 11.15 -8.31 -15.65
C ALA A 257 11.46 -6.84 -15.35
N MET A 258 12.73 -6.48 -15.18
CA MET A 258 13.16 -5.11 -14.86
C MET A 258 13.54 -4.36 -16.13
N TYR A 259 13.08 -3.12 -16.23
CA TYR A 259 13.41 -2.18 -17.30
C TYR A 259 13.93 -0.88 -16.66
N LYS A 260 15.25 -0.81 -16.44
CA LYS A 260 15.88 0.37 -15.87
C LYS A 260 15.88 1.52 -16.88
N ALA A 261 15.17 2.61 -16.54
CA ALA A 261 15.06 3.82 -17.34
C ALA A 261 15.28 5.09 -16.49
N CYS A 262 15.47 4.93 -15.18
CA CYS A 262 15.70 6.03 -14.23
C CYS A 262 17.11 5.94 -13.63
N TRP A 263 17.73 7.11 -13.40
CA TRP A 263 19.14 7.24 -13.11
C TRP A 263 19.41 8.37 -12.12
N ALA A 264 20.33 8.18 -11.19
CA ALA A 264 20.85 9.23 -10.31
C ALA A 264 22.05 9.93 -10.99
N ILE A 265 21.78 10.76 -12.00
CA ILE A 265 22.78 11.50 -12.76
C ILE A 265 22.45 12.99 -12.68
N GLY A 266 23.19 13.72 -11.85
CA GLY A 266 22.81 15.07 -11.52
C GLY A 266 21.64 15.06 -10.53
N ASP A 267 20.52 15.62 -10.94
CA ASP A 267 19.25 15.36 -10.27
C ASP A 267 18.71 14.00 -10.73
N GLU A 268 18.13 13.21 -9.82
CA GLU A 268 17.51 11.92 -10.17
C GLU A 268 16.42 12.12 -11.24
N GLY A 269 16.42 11.29 -12.28
CA GLY A 269 15.45 11.44 -13.35
C GLY A 269 15.34 10.26 -14.32
N CYS A 270 14.29 10.33 -15.14
CA CYS A 270 13.97 9.35 -16.15
C CYS A 270 13.66 10.07 -17.46
N SER A 271 14.47 9.89 -18.50
CA SER A 271 14.21 10.51 -19.81
C SER A 271 13.02 9.87 -20.52
N ASP A 272 12.18 10.66 -21.17
CA ASP A 272 11.06 10.20 -22.00
C ASP A 272 11.50 9.22 -23.10
N ALA A 273 12.66 9.43 -23.69
CA ALA A 273 13.22 8.55 -24.72
C ALA A 273 13.53 7.15 -24.16
N ASP A 274 14.09 7.08 -22.93
CA ASP A 274 14.42 5.84 -22.25
C ASP A 274 13.17 5.14 -21.74
N LEU A 275 12.18 5.89 -21.22
CA LEU A 275 10.87 5.39 -20.81
C LEU A 275 10.10 4.75 -21.98
N LEU A 276 9.99 5.44 -23.11
CA LEU A 276 9.32 4.88 -24.30
C LEU A 276 10.03 3.63 -24.79
N LYS A 277 11.37 3.59 -24.71
CA LYS A 277 12.14 2.39 -25.08
C LYS A 277 11.91 1.24 -24.10
N ALA A 278 11.74 1.52 -22.83
CA ALA A 278 11.38 0.54 -21.81
C ALA A 278 9.98 -0.06 -22.09
N PHE A 279 8.98 0.77 -22.37
CA PHE A 279 7.64 0.33 -22.77
C PHE A 279 7.68 -0.54 -24.05
N ASP A 280 8.37 -0.09 -25.08
CA ASP A 280 8.53 -0.85 -26.35
C ASP A 280 9.08 -2.27 -26.08
N LYS A 281 10.11 -2.37 -25.25
CA LYS A 281 10.71 -3.66 -24.92
C LYS A 281 9.84 -4.52 -24.00
N ALA A 282 9.18 -3.92 -23.02
CA ALA A 282 8.27 -4.65 -22.13
C ALA A 282 7.09 -5.26 -22.89
N ILE A 283 6.53 -4.52 -23.84
CA ILE A 283 5.46 -5.02 -24.75
C ILE A 283 5.98 -6.16 -25.62
N TYR A 284 7.18 -6.01 -26.22
CA TYR A 284 7.79 -7.05 -27.05
C TYR A 284 8.12 -8.31 -26.25
N ASP A 285 8.66 -8.16 -25.04
CA ASP A 285 9.11 -9.25 -24.18
C ASP A 285 7.92 -10.07 -23.64
N GLY A 286 6.71 -9.48 -23.60
CA GLY A 286 5.48 -10.19 -23.28
C GLY A 286 5.14 -10.21 -21.81
N VAL A 287 5.26 -9.07 -21.13
CA VAL A 287 4.76 -8.86 -19.75
C VAL A 287 3.23 -8.84 -19.72
N ASP A 288 2.62 -9.21 -18.61
CA ASP A 288 1.17 -9.18 -18.41
C ASP A 288 0.72 -7.87 -17.73
N ILE A 289 1.57 -7.33 -16.84
CA ILE A 289 1.31 -6.12 -16.09
C ILE A 289 2.57 -5.26 -16.06
N LEU A 290 2.41 -3.95 -16.11
CA LEU A 290 3.47 -2.97 -15.91
C LEU A 290 3.25 -2.18 -14.63
N SER A 291 4.28 -2.11 -13.79
CA SER A 291 4.40 -1.23 -12.63
C SER A 291 5.29 -0.05 -12.99
N VAL A 292 4.74 1.16 -12.92
CA VAL A 292 5.43 2.39 -13.30
C VAL A 292 5.29 3.40 -12.17
N SER A 293 6.22 3.35 -11.23
CA SER A 293 6.26 4.24 -10.07
C SER A 293 6.98 5.54 -10.38
N ILE A 294 6.59 6.18 -11.49
CA ILE A 294 7.23 7.36 -12.10
C ILE A 294 6.13 8.36 -12.45
N GLY A 295 6.44 9.65 -12.38
CA GLY A 295 5.59 10.74 -12.82
C GLY A 295 6.44 11.96 -13.20
N ILE A 296 5.86 12.85 -13.95
CA ILE A 296 6.43 14.18 -14.25
C ILE A 296 5.94 15.18 -13.18
N GLU A 297 6.60 16.32 -13.06
CA GLU A 297 6.06 17.46 -12.32
C GLU A 297 4.70 17.86 -12.90
N VAL A 298 3.83 18.44 -12.07
CA VAL A 298 2.46 18.80 -12.47
C VAL A 298 2.50 19.70 -13.70
N PRO A 299 1.98 19.26 -14.85
CA PRO A 299 2.07 20.04 -16.06
C PRO A 299 1.07 21.19 -16.02
N LEU A 300 1.56 22.40 -16.14
CA LEU A 300 0.75 23.60 -16.26
C LEU A 300 0.17 23.81 -17.68
N PHE A 301 0.41 22.87 -18.61
CA PHE A 301 0.06 22.99 -20.02
C PHE A 301 -0.93 21.92 -20.49
N SER A 302 -1.85 22.31 -21.38
CA SER A 302 -3.02 21.56 -21.81
C SER A 302 -2.77 20.37 -22.78
N TYR A 303 -1.53 19.95 -23.02
CA TYR A 303 -1.19 18.98 -24.09
C TYR A 303 -0.55 17.66 -23.59
N VAL A 304 -0.73 17.30 -22.33
CA VAL A 304 -0.05 16.17 -21.68
C VAL A 304 -0.23 14.82 -22.38
N ASN A 305 -1.42 14.55 -22.90
CA ASN A 305 -1.66 13.25 -23.54
C ASN A 305 -0.93 13.05 -24.88
N GLN A 306 -0.39 14.10 -25.50
CA GLN A 306 0.38 14.01 -26.76
C GLN A 306 1.89 13.96 -26.55
N HIS A 307 2.36 14.46 -25.40
CA HIS A 307 3.78 14.59 -25.10
C HIS A 307 4.20 13.82 -23.85
N ASP A 308 3.28 13.07 -23.23
CA ASP A 308 3.54 12.24 -22.07
C ASP A 308 3.95 10.84 -22.52
N ALA A 309 5.23 10.53 -22.35
CA ALA A 309 5.81 9.24 -22.71
C ALA A 309 5.14 8.05 -21.98
N ILE A 310 4.74 8.24 -20.73
CA ILE A 310 4.04 7.22 -19.94
C ILE A 310 2.65 6.96 -20.52
N ALA A 311 1.89 8.03 -20.82
CA ALA A 311 0.57 7.91 -21.42
C ALA A 311 0.62 7.21 -22.79
N ILE A 312 1.59 7.56 -23.65
CA ILE A 312 1.80 6.94 -24.96
C ILE A 312 2.18 5.47 -24.83
N GLY A 313 3.21 5.17 -24.03
CA GLY A 313 3.70 3.80 -23.82
C GLY A 313 2.61 2.90 -23.22
N ALA A 314 1.88 3.42 -22.23
CA ALA A 314 0.77 2.72 -21.60
C ALA A 314 -0.43 2.49 -22.54
N PHE A 315 -0.72 3.43 -23.48
CA PHE A 315 -1.73 3.19 -24.50
C PHE A 315 -1.41 1.95 -25.32
N HIS A 316 -0.19 1.87 -25.85
CA HIS A 316 0.24 0.72 -26.65
C HIS A 316 0.26 -0.57 -25.82
N ALA A 317 0.70 -0.52 -24.56
CA ALA A 317 0.65 -1.67 -23.65
C ALA A 317 -0.80 -2.16 -23.43
N THR A 318 -1.71 -1.24 -23.11
CA THR A 318 -3.13 -1.57 -22.86
C THR A 318 -3.81 -2.16 -24.11
N THR A 319 -3.51 -1.64 -25.30
CA THR A 319 -4.05 -2.21 -26.56
C THR A 319 -3.56 -3.64 -26.86
N LYS A 320 -2.46 -4.07 -26.23
CA LYS A 320 -1.94 -5.44 -26.27
C LYS A 320 -2.37 -6.32 -25.10
N GLY A 321 -3.29 -5.83 -24.26
CA GLY A 321 -3.82 -6.57 -23.12
C GLY A 321 -2.99 -6.45 -21.85
N ILE A 322 -1.98 -5.58 -21.80
CA ILE A 322 -1.10 -5.35 -20.65
C ILE A 322 -1.73 -4.29 -19.74
N THR A 323 -1.96 -4.63 -18.48
CA THR A 323 -2.45 -3.68 -17.47
C THR A 323 -1.31 -2.78 -17.00
N VAL A 324 -1.50 -1.45 -17.04
CA VAL A 324 -0.50 -0.49 -16.59
C VAL A 324 -0.97 0.21 -15.33
N VAL A 325 -0.16 0.11 -14.28
CA VAL A 325 -0.39 0.74 -12.97
C VAL A 325 0.66 1.81 -12.74
N CYS A 326 0.22 3.03 -12.37
CA CYS A 326 1.09 4.17 -12.17
C CYS A 326 0.85 4.84 -10.82
N SER A 327 1.87 5.52 -10.30
CA SER A 327 1.76 6.38 -9.12
C SER A 327 0.98 7.67 -9.43
N ALA A 328 0.30 8.22 -8.40
CA ALA A 328 -0.51 9.44 -8.56
C ALA A 328 0.31 10.75 -8.48
N GLY A 329 1.55 10.68 -8.01
CA GLY A 329 2.41 11.82 -7.67
C GLY A 329 2.43 12.13 -6.17
N ASN A 330 3.42 12.92 -5.74
CA ASN A 330 3.69 13.20 -4.33
C ASN A 330 3.58 14.69 -3.97
N ASP A 331 2.85 15.48 -4.77
CA ASP A 331 2.70 16.95 -4.65
C ASP A 331 1.41 17.35 -3.94
N GLY A 332 0.82 16.46 -3.11
CA GLY A 332 -0.31 16.79 -2.24
C GLY A 332 0.07 17.77 -1.13
N PRO A 333 -0.89 18.31 -0.41
CA PRO A 333 -2.32 17.98 -0.37
C PRO A 333 -3.19 18.83 -1.30
N PHE A 334 -2.60 19.63 -2.17
CA PHE A 334 -3.31 20.55 -3.04
C PHE A 334 -4.09 19.81 -4.14
N SER A 335 -5.23 20.39 -4.53
CA SER A 335 -5.99 19.90 -5.67
C SER A 335 -5.26 20.16 -6.99
N GLN A 336 -5.56 19.35 -8.01
CA GLN A 336 -4.98 19.44 -9.37
C GLN A 336 -3.46 19.12 -9.44
N THR A 337 -2.93 18.41 -8.44
CA THR A 337 -1.53 17.97 -8.42
C THR A 337 -1.33 16.57 -9.02
N ILE A 338 -2.43 15.89 -9.38
CA ILE A 338 -2.39 14.51 -9.84
C ILE A 338 -1.71 14.38 -11.22
N VAL A 339 -0.83 13.39 -11.35
CA VAL A 339 -0.16 13.00 -12.59
C VAL A 339 -0.64 11.64 -13.10
N ASN A 340 -0.16 11.19 -14.24
CA ASN A 340 -0.56 9.90 -14.85
C ASN A 340 -2.08 9.79 -15.05
N THR A 341 -2.69 10.78 -15.70
CA THR A 341 -4.15 10.95 -15.74
C THR A 341 -4.86 10.31 -16.92
N ALA A 342 -4.15 9.63 -17.83
CA ALA A 342 -4.75 8.96 -18.98
C ALA A 342 -5.79 7.89 -18.57
N PRO A 343 -6.92 7.75 -19.28
CA PRO A 343 -8.02 6.86 -18.89
C PRO A 343 -7.68 5.37 -18.96
N TRP A 344 -6.67 4.98 -19.74
CA TRP A 344 -6.21 3.60 -19.87
C TRP A 344 -5.23 3.14 -18.78
N LEU A 345 -4.71 4.03 -17.95
CA LEU A 345 -3.89 3.72 -16.78
C LEU A 345 -4.75 3.44 -15.53
N ILE A 346 -4.15 2.74 -14.55
CA ILE A 346 -4.61 2.71 -13.17
C ILE A 346 -3.71 3.63 -12.34
N THR A 347 -4.24 4.74 -11.84
CA THR A 347 -3.49 5.74 -11.07
C THR A 347 -3.76 5.57 -9.58
N VAL A 348 -2.70 5.40 -8.79
CA VAL A 348 -2.77 4.95 -7.41
C VAL A 348 -2.34 6.03 -6.43
N ALA A 349 -3.24 6.43 -5.54
CA ALA A 349 -2.98 7.31 -4.40
C ALA A 349 -2.39 6.54 -3.21
N ALA A 350 -1.66 7.22 -2.33
CA ALA A 350 -0.99 6.64 -1.19
C ALA A 350 -1.77 6.78 0.12
N THR A 351 -1.92 5.69 0.87
CA THR A 351 -2.52 5.68 2.20
C THR A 351 -1.57 5.15 3.27
N THR A 352 -1.87 5.48 4.53
CA THR A 352 -1.22 4.88 5.70
C THR A 352 -1.69 3.44 5.91
N ILE A 353 -0.91 2.68 6.67
CA ILE A 353 -1.33 1.42 7.29
C ILE A 353 -1.45 1.58 8.81
N ASP A 354 -1.93 0.57 9.50
CA ASP A 354 -2.11 0.57 10.96
C ASP A 354 -0.81 0.26 11.74
N ARG A 355 0.36 0.40 11.10
CA ARG A 355 1.68 0.33 11.73
C ARG A 355 2.20 1.74 12.00
N ALA A 356 2.72 1.97 13.18
CA ALA A 356 3.34 3.20 13.61
C ALA A 356 4.62 2.93 14.41
N PHE A 357 5.48 3.93 14.52
CA PHE A 357 6.73 3.87 15.26
C PHE A 357 6.73 4.95 16.37
N PRO A 358 5.85 4.80 17.39
CA PRO A 358 5.78 5.77 18.47
C PRO A 358 7.10 5.85 19.23
N THR A 359 7.54 7.07 19.47
CA THR A 359 8.68 7.38 20.29
C THR A 359 8.31 8.40 21.35
N THR A 360 8.80 8.23 22.56
CA THR A 360 8.63 9.20 23.64
C THR A 360 9.63 10.33 23.50
N ILE A 361 9.14 11.53 23.60
CA ILE A 361 9.90 12.75 23.56
C ILE A 361 9.80 13.35 24.98
N THR A 362 10.87 13.30 25.77
CA THR A 362 10.89 13.81 27.14
C THR A 362 11.57 15.16 27.20
N LEU A 363 10.91 16.15 27.78
CA LEU A 363 11.45 17.49 27.99
C LEU A 363 12.33 17.56 29.23
N GLY A 364 13.16 18.61 29.37
CA GLY A 364 13.99 18.84 30.53
C GLY A 364 13.23 19.00 31.84
N ASN A 365 11.93 19.28 31.78
CA ASN A 365 11.00 19.34 32.93
C ASN A 365 10.26 18.01 33.17
N ASN A 366 10.70 16.90 32.59
CA ASN A 366 10.10 15.57 32.63
C ASN A 366 8.70 15.43 31.97
N HIS A 367 8.20 16.45 31.29
CA HIS A 367 7.05 16.26 30.44
C HIS A 367 7.40 15.36 29.26
N THR A 368 6.50 14.41 28.95
CA THR A 368 6.64 13.50 27.81
C THR A 368 5.60 13.79 26.76
N LEU A 369 6.04 13.87 25.51
CA LEU A 369 5.21 13.91 24.32
C LEU A 369 5.36 12.61 23.57
N LEU A 370 4.36 12.23 22.79
CA LEU A 370 4.43 11.08 21.91
C LEU A 370 4.64 11.58 20.47
N GLY A 371 5.78 11.23 19.90
CA GLY A 371 6.10 11.45 18.49
C GLY A 371 6.19 10.13 17.72
N GLN A 372 6.73 10.20 16.51
CA GLN A 372 7.13 9.04 15.73
C GLN A 372 8.57 9.22 15.26
N SER A 373 9.34 8.13 15.26
CA SER A 373 10.70 8.10 14.75
C SER A 373 11.02 6.75 14.14
N MET A 374 11.87 6.75 13.13
CA MET A 374 12.52 5.55 12.58
C MET A 374 13.99 5.46 12.95
N ASP A 375 14.50 6.43 13.69
CA ASP A 375 15.87 6.43 14.20
C ASP A 375 16.01 5.44 15.37
N THR A 376 16.82 4.43 15.19
CA THR A 376 17.11 3.37 16.17
C THR A 376 18.46 3.55 16.84
N THR A 377 19.18 4.64 16.59
CA THR A 377 20.45 4.94 17.22
C THR A 377 20.30 5.16 18.74
N ASN A 378 21.24 4.65 19.52
CA ASN A 378 21.24 4.78 20.97
C ASN A 378 21.73 6.18 21.38
N HIS A 379 20.87 7.17 21.35
CA HIS A 379 21.17 8.46 21.96
C HIS A 379 20.97 8.36 23.48
N VAL A 380 22.05 8.16 24.22
CA VAL A 380 22.03 8.07 25.68
C VAL A 380 22.15 9.47 26.28
N GLY A 381 21.08 9.93 26.95
CA GLY A 381 21.09 11.15 27.77
C GLY A 381 20.33 12.33 27.16
N PHE A 382 20.41 13.45 27.87
CA PHE A 382 19.84 14.73 27.44
C PHE A 382 20.81 15.45 26.49
N ILE A 383 20.36 15.75 25.29
CA ILE A 383 21.10 16.50 24.29
C ILE A 383 20.56 17.93 24.25
N GLY A 384 21.44 18.91 24.03
CA GLY A 384 21.03 20.31 23.91
C GLY A 384 20.09 20.50 22.73
N LEU A 385 18.94 21.14 22.98
CA LEU A 385 17.97 21.52 21.96
C LEU A 385 18.19 22.96 21.55
N VAL A 386 18.25 23.21 20.23
CA VAL A 386 18.33 24.58 19.70
C VAL A 386 17.20 24.82 18.72
N TYR A 387 16.67 26.02 18.73
CA TYR A 387 15.68 26.46 17.78
C TYR A 387 16.36 27.02 16.51
N SER A 388 15.92 26.60 15.38
CA SER A 388 16.57 26.88 14.10
C SER A 388 16.73 28.39 13.81
N GLU A 389 15.75 29.24 14.13
CA GLU A 389 15.87 30.69 13.96
C GLU A 389 17.00 31.30 14.81
N ARG A 390 17.31 30.72 15.98
CA ARG A 390 18.40 31.20 16.85
C ARG A 390 19.79 30.82 16.36
N ILE A 391 19.84 29.90 15.42
CA ILE A 391 21.08 29.44 14.80
C ILE A 391 21.06 29.71 13.30
N ALA A 392 20.25 30.66 12.85
CA ALA A 392 20.17 31.10 11.48
C ALA A 392 21.41 31.85 11.02
N ILE A 393 21.92 31.53 9.83
CA ILE A 393 22.98 32.34 9.18
C ILE A 393 22.44 33.72 8.84
N ASN A 394 21.17 33.77 8.37
CA ASN A 394 20.47 35.02 8.10
C ASN A 394 19.15 35.06 8.87
N PRO A 395 19.07 35.82 10.01
CA PRO A 395 17.90 35.83 10.88
C PRO A 395 16.62 36.44 10.27
N THR A 396 16.73 37.11 9.13
CA THR A 396 15.58 37.76 8.45
C THR A 396 14.91 36.86 7.43
N ASP A 397 15.43 35.67 7.21
CA ASP A 397 14.93 34.72 6.22
C ASP A 397 14.19 33.55 6.91
N ASP A 398 12.92 33.34 6.55
CA ASP A 398 12.10 32.22 7.01
C ASP A 398 12.66 30.83 6.60
N SER A 399 13.68 30.78 5.72
CA SER A 399 14.34 29.55 5.32
C SER A 399 14.98 28.82 6.49
N SER A 400 15.53 29.55 7.47
CA SER A 400 16.13 28.97 8.66
C SER A 400 15.11 28.30 9.59
N LYS A 401 13.90 28.86 9.65
CA LYS A 401 12.78 28.30 10.45
C LYS A 401 12.39 26.91 9.96
N ALA A 402 12.36 26.72 8.63
CA ALA A 402 12.13 25.44 8.00
C ALA A 402 13.39 24.56 7.89
N CYS A 403 14.53 25.02 8.36
CA CYS A 403 15.81 24.35 8.21
C CYS A 403 16.15 24.00 6.75
N LYS A 404 16.03 24.97 5.84
CA LYS A 404 16.44 24.75 4.45
C LYS A 404 17.95 24.56 4.33
N PRO A 405 18.45 23.81 3.36
CA PRO A 405 19.88 23.62 3.14
C PRO A 405 20.66 24.94 3.09
N GLY A 406 21.76 25.03 3.83
CA GLY A 406 22.60 26.22 3.91
C GLY A 406 22.04 27.37 4.75
N SER A 407 20.95 27.19 5.50
CA SER A 407 20.37 28.24 6.34
C SER A 407 20.82 28.24 7.80
N LEU A 408 21.49 27.17 8.26
CA LEU A 408 21.88 26.95 9.66
C LEU A 408 23.37 27.16 9.90
N ASP A 409 23.73 27.80 11.03
CA ASP A 409 25.12 27.97 11.47
C ASP A 409 25.68 26.66 12.05
N GLU A 410 26.70 26.11 11.41
CA GLU A 410 27.32 24.84 11.76
C GLU A 410 27.88 24.81 13.19
N LYS A 411 28.45 25.92 13.68
CA LYS A 411 29.05 25.98 15.03
C LYS A 411 27.97 25.95 16.11
N LEU A 412 26.82 26.52 15.82
CA LEU A 412 25.71 26.59 16.77
C LEU A 412 24.83 25.33 16.71
N ALA A 413 24.78 24.64 15.58
CA ALA A 413 24.03 23.39 15.39
C ALA A 413 24.81 22.16 15.88
N ALA A 414 26.14 22.16 15.76
CA ALA A 414 26.97 20.98 16.01
C ALA A 414 26.70 20.32 17.37
N GLY A 415 26.45 19.00 17.34
CA GLY A 415 26.23 18.17 18.53
C GLY A 415 24.87 18.43 19.22
N LYS A 416 23.95 19.14 18.59
CA LYS A 416 22.65 19.47 19.17
C LYS A 416 21.49 18.90 18.34
N VAL A 417 20.34 18.74 18.98
CA VAL A 417 19.08 18.52 18.29
C VAL A 417 18.54 19.86 17.83
N VAL A 418 18.17 19.97 16.57
CA VAL A 418 17.62 21.21 15.99
C VAL A 418 16.12 21.10 15.87
N LEU A 419 15.40 22.08 16.39
CA LEU A 419 13.95 22.23 16.25
C LEU A 419 13.65 23.10 15.04
N CYS A 420 13.02 22.51 14.03
CA CYS A 420 12.58 23.15 12.80
C CYS A 420 11.06 23.17 12.72
N PHE A 421 10.49 24.15 12.05
CA PHE A 421 9.05 24.27 11.86
C PHE A 421 8.67 24.29 10.39
N SER A 422 7.52 23.68 10.06
CA SER A 422 6.93 23.92 8.75
C SER A 422 6.52 25.39 8.63
N VAL A 423 7.04 26.09 7.63
CA VAL A 423 6.66 27.49 7.29
C VAL A 423 5.70 27.52 6.12
N THR A 424 5.45 26.37 5.49
CA THR A 424 4.51 26.15 4.39
C THR A 424 3.59 25.00 4.74
N ASP A 425 2.51 24.85 4.00
CA ASP A 425 1.64 23.67 4.10
C ASP A 425 2.35 22.39 3.59
N GLU A 426 3.55 22.50 3.05
CA GLU A 426 4.42 21.39 2.62
C GLU A 426 5.56 21.20 3.62
N PRO A 427 5.52 20.13 4.46
CA PRO A 427 6.63 19.81 5.34
C PRO A 427 7.77 19.17 4.53
N ASP A 428 8.86 19.90 4.35
CA ASP A 428 10.07 19.42 3.69
C ASP A 428 11.04 18.80 4.72
N ILE A 429 10.62 17.66 5.27
CA ILE A 429 11.37 16.98 6.34
C ILE A 429 12.70 16.44 5.84
N VAL A 430 12.78 16.00 4.59
CA VAL A 430 13.98 15.40 4.02
C VAL A 430 15.08 16.45 3.87
N ASN A 431 14.79 17.59 3.25
CA ASN A 431 15.73 18.67 3.12
C ASN A 431 16.09 19.31 4.47
N ALA A 432 15.15 19.37 5.43
CA ALA A 432 15.43 19.82 6.77
C ALA A 432 16.40 18.84 7.51
N ALA A 433 16.21 17.53 7.37
CA ALA A 433 17.11 16.54 7.94
C ALA A 433 18.52 16.63 7.35
N PHE A 434 18.62 16.79 6.03
CA PHE A 434 19.87 16.99 5.35
C PHE A 434 20.58 18.28 5.78
N ALA A 435 19.85 19.39 5.89
CA ALA A 435 20.41 20.67 6.36
C ALA A 435 20.92 20.60 7.79
N VAL A 436 20.20 19.93 8.69
CA VAL A 436 20.62 19.72 10.08
C VAL A 436 21.86 18.83 10.13
N GLN A 437 21.91 17.77 9.35
CA GLN A 437 23.08 16.89 9.25
C GLN A 437 24.29 17.64 8.70
N GLN A 438 24.15 18.43 7.64
CA GLN A 438 25.22 19.26 7.09
C GLN A 438 25.76 20.25 8.12
N ALA A 439 24.87 20.84 8.93
CA ALA A 439 25.27 21.74 10.01
C ALA A 439 25.84 21.02 11.25
N GLY A 440 26.10 19.70 11.19
CA GLY A 440 26.66 18.91 12.30
C GLY A 440 25.70 18.66 13.45
N GLY A 441 24.39 18.89 13.25
CA GLY A 441 23.34 18.53 14.21
C GLY A 441 23.21 17.01 14.34
N VAL A 442 22.90 16.54 15.54
CA VAL A 442 22.79 15.10 15.86
C VAL A 442 21.35 14.60 15.91
N GLY A 443 20.38 15.48 15.61
CA GLY A 443 18.99 15.12 15.54
C GLY A 443 18.13 16.28 15.04
N LEU A 444 17.03 15.96 14.38
CA LEU A 444 16.02 16.89 13.91
C LEU A 444 14.72 16.63 14.64
N ILE A 445 14.07 17.69 15.07
CA ILE A 445 12.67 17.72 15.45
C ILE A 445 11.97 18.62 14.47
N TYR A 446 11.14 18.04 13.63
CA TYR A 446 10.32 18.78 12.70
C TYR A 446 8.91 18.91 13.26
N ALA A 447 8.53 20.10 13.72
CA ALA A 447 7.30 20.35 14.43
C ALA A 447 6.34 21.23 13.64
N GLN A 448 5.08 20.88 13.71
CA GLN A 448 4.00 21.81 13.39
C GLN A 448 3.63 22.68 14.64
N THR A 449 4.10 22.29 15.84
CA THR A 449 4.00 23.02 17.12
C THR A 449 5.16 22.64 18.03
N PRO A 450 5.66 23.51 18.96
CA PRO A 450 6.97 23.34 19.60
C PRO A 450 7.02 22.43 20.84
N VAL A 451 8.16 21.80 21.06
CA VAL A 451 8.87 21.24 22.26
C VAL A 451 9.06 19.72 22.36
N VAL A 452 10.30 19.23 22.70
CA VAL A 452 10.63 17.80 22.54
C VAL A 452 11.84 17.20 23.28
N LYS A 453 11.77 15.87 23.63
CA LYS A 453 12.87 14.88 23.81
C LYS A 453 12.52 13.54 23.18
N LEU A 454 13.49 12.89 22.49
CA LEU A 454 13.32 11.63 21.80
C LEU A 454 13.58 10.41 22.69
N GLY A 455 12.72 9.39 22.64
CA GLY A 455 12.93 8.04 23.16
C GLY A 455 13.17 7.03 22.04
N HIS A 456 13.34 5.76 22.39
CA HIS A 456 13.46 4.70 21.39
C HIS A 456 12.13 4.45 20.68
N PRO A 457 12.09 4.34 19.35
CA PRO A 457 10.91 3.95 18.62
C PRO A 457 10.59 2.47 18.88
N SER A 458 9.32 2.14 18.89
CA SER A 458 8.83 0.77 18.97
C SER A 458 7.82 0.53 17.87
N THR A 459 7.80 -0.69 17.31
CA THR A 459 6.78 -1.04 16.31
C THR A 459 5.44 -1.32 16.99
N VAL A 460 4.41 -0.56 16.63
CA VAL A 460 3.04 -0.75 17.10
C VAL A 460 2.13 -1.02 15.90
N VAL A 461 1.29 -2.06 15.99
CA VAL A 461 0.38 -2.51 14.93
C VAL A 461 -1.04 -2.64 15.48
N GLY A 462 -2.04 -2.27 14.66
CA GLY A 462 -3.46 -2.47 14.96
C GLY A 462 -4.06 -1.53 15.99
N LYS A 463 -3.33 -0.50 16.44
CA LYS A 463 -3.82 0.48 17.43
C LYS A 463 -4.20 1.84 16.82
N TRP A 464 -3.86 2.05 15.56
CA TRP A 464 -4.09 3.32 14.88
C TRP A 464 -5.21 3.17 13.85
N VAL A 465 -6.08 4.16 13.80
CA VAL A 465 -7.14 4.22 12.79
C VAL A 465 -6.50 4.40 11.42
N SER A 466 -6.75 3.45 10.53
CA SER A 466 -6.16 3.39 9.18
C SER A 466 -7.14 2.70 8.21
N PRO A 467 -7.05 2.95 6.90
CA PRO A 467 -6.13 3.89 6.28
C PRO A 467 -6.52 5.35 6.46
N LYS A 468 -5.55 6.26 6.32
CA LYS A 468 -5.75 7.67 6.03
C LYS A 468 -5.04 7.98 4.72
N LEU A 469 -5.58 8.89 3.91
CA LEU A 469 -4.84 9.36 2.75
C LEU A 469 -3.63 10.15 3.20
N ALA A 470 -2.47 9.82 2.64
CA ALA A 470 -1.22 10.48 2.98
C ALA A 470 -1.24 11.96 2.55
N TYR A 471 -0.61 12.79 3.38
CA TYR A 471 -0.50 14.23 3.14
C TYR A 471 0.04 14.55 1.75
N PHE A 472 1.16 13.92 1.39
CA PHE A 472 1.87 14.13 0.13
C PHE A 472 1.16 13.56 -1.10
N SER A 473 0.18 12.66 -0.94
CA SER A 473 -0.47 12.04 -2.10
C SER A 473 -1.15 13.08 -2.98
N SER A 474 -0.74 13.17 -4.25
CA SER A 474 -1.34 14.08 -5.22
C SER A 474 -2.83 13.84 -5.40
N ARG A 475 -3.59 14.90 -5.63
CA ARG A 475 -5.06 14.93 -5.65
C ARG A 475 -5.62 15.44 -6.95
N GLY A 476 -6.78 14.89 -7.34
CA GLY A 476 -7.57 15.38 -8.45
C GLY A 476 -8.22 16.75 -8.19
N PRO A 477 -9.02 17.23 -9.14
CA PRO A 477 -9.23 16.67 -10.47
C PRO A 477 -8.00 16.76 -11.36
N SER A 478 -7.95 15.99 -12.47
CA SER A 478 -6.97 16.25 -13.52
C SER A 478 -7.18 17.65 -14.10
N SER A 479 -6.13 18.48 -14.11
CA SER A 479 -6.16 19.80 -14.73
C SER A 479 -6.40 19.74 -16.26
N LEU A 480 -6.02 18.63 -16.87
CA LEU A 480 -6.01 18.44 -18.33
C LEU A 480 -7.25 17.70 -18.86
N SER A 481 -7.76 16.76 -18.10
CA SER A 481 -8.92 15.93 -18.44
C SER A 481 -9.87 15.80 -17.26
N PRO A 482 -10.51 16.88 -16.81
CA PRO A 482 -11.36 16.86 -15.61
C PRO A 482 -12.60 15.95 -15.76
N ALA A 483 -12.93 15.53 -16.97
CA ALA A 483 -13.96 14.51 -17.25
C ALA A 483 -13.50 13.07 -16.92
N VAL A 484 -12.20 12.84 -16.69
CA VAL A 484 -11.62 11.58 -16.23
C VAL A 484 -11.33 11.71 -14.74
N LEU A 485 -12.11 11.02 -13.91
CA LEU A 485 -11.90 11.04 -12.46
C LEU A 485 -10.58 10.36 -12.11
N LYS A 486 -9.74 11.06 -11.36
CA LYS A 486 -8.44 10.58 -10.88
C LYS A 486 -8.18 11.09 -9.45
N PRO A 487 -7.47 10.31 -8.60
CA PRO A 487 -6.91 8.97 -8.84
C PRO A 487 -8.00 7.92 -9.08
N ASP A 488 -7.61 6.73 -9.55
CA ASP A 488 -8.55 5.62 -9.73
C ASP A 488 -8.82 4.89 -8.41
N ILE A 489 -7.77 4.71 -7.58
CA ILE A 489 -7.80 3.88 -6.37
C ILE A 489 -6.68 4.33 -5.42
N ALA A 490 -6.78 3.93 -4.16
CA ALA A 490 -5.74 4.15 -3.15
C ALA A 490 -5.19 2.82 -2.60
N ALA A 491 -3.92 2.81 -2.19
CA ALA A 491 -3.25 1.65 -1.62
C ALA A 491 -2.20 2.06 -0.58
N PRO A 492 -1.70 1.12 0.26
CA PRO A 492 -0.63 1.41 1.21
C PRO A 492 0.59 2.02 0.55
N GLY A 493 1.01 3.20 1.02
CA GLY A 493 2.16 3.92 0.47
C GLY A 493 2.97 4.67 1.53
N VAL A 494 2.69 4.47 2.83
CA VAL A 494 3.40 5.15 3.92
C VAL A 494 4.18 4.14 4.76
N SER A 495 5.47 4.39 4.93
CA SER A 495 6.40 3.56 5.71
C SER A 495 6.33 2.08 5.30
N ILE A 496 6.43 1.81 4.02
CA ILE A 496 6.38 0.46 3.46
C ILE A 496 7.76 -0.17 3.57
N LEU A 497 7.86 -1.32 4.24
CA LEU A 497 9.09 -2.09 4.34
C LEU A 497 9.21 -3.04 3.14
N ALA A 498 10.27 -2.88 2.36
CA ALA A 498 10.59 -3.76 1.24
C ALA A 498 12.11 -3.89 1.06
N ALA A 499 12.53 -4.79 0.17
CA ALA A 499 13.94 -5.06 -0.08
C ALA A 499 14.65 -3.82 -0.66
N PHE A 500 15.90 -3.64 -0.26
CA PHE A 500 16.72 -2.50 -0.65
C PHE A 500 18.17 -2.92 -0.88
N PRO A 501 18.91 -2.33 -1.84
CA PRO A 501 20.31 -2.62 -2.05
C PRO A 501 21.17 -2.35 -0.81
N PRO A 502 22.28 -3.09 -0.61
CA PRO A 502 23.25 -2.74 0.43
C PRO A 502 23.85 -1.37 0.15
N SER A 503 23.74 -0.44 1.10
CA SER A 503 24.23 0.93 0.95
C SER A 503 25.73 1.00 1.16
N ASN A 504 26.46 1.58 0.20
CA ASN A 504 27.85 1.96 0.38
C ASN A 504 28.01 3.25 1.21
N ILE A 505 26.89 3.98 1.44
CA ILE A 505 26.91 5.29 2.09
C ILE A 505 26.92 5.16 3.62
N ASN A 506 26.41 4.06 4.16
CA ASN A 506 26.42 3.81 5.59
C ASN A 506 26.84 2.35 5.88
N PRO A 507 28.16 2.08 6.07
CA PRO A 507 28.68 0.73 6.31
C PRO A 507 28.09 0.04 7.56
N ASP A 508 27.59 0.79 8.54
CA ASP A 508 26.95 0.26 9.75
C ASP A 508 25.52 -0.20 9.49
N SER A 509 24.85 0.30 8.44
CA SER A 509 23.53 -0.16 7.99
C SER A 509 23.58 -1.35 7.03
N SER A 510 24.77 -1.85 6.70
CA SER A 510 25.01 -2.97 5.75
C SER A 510 24.39 -4.32 6.17
N ARG A 511 23.74 -4.40 7.33
CA ARG A 511 23.06 -5.61 7.84
C ARG A 511 21.58 -5.70 7.45
N ASP A 512 20.92 -4.57 7.18
CA ASP A 512 19.51 -4.56 6.85
C ASP A 512 19.33 -4.36 5.34
N LEU A 513 18.95 -5.46 4.66
CA LEU A 513 18.64 -5.50 3.23
C LEU A 513 17.17 -5.10 2.97
N PHE A 514 16.58 -4.32 3.90
CA PHE A 514 15.22 -3.81 3.85
C PHE A 514 15.20 -2.35 4.29
N TYR A 515 14.34 -1.57 3.65
CA TYR A 515 14.19 -0.15 3.94
C TYR A 515 12.71 0.25 4.04
N LEU A 516 12.44 1.33 4.78
CA LEU A 516 11.08 1.89 4.95
C LEU A 516 10.95 3.12 4.05
N GLU A 517 10.15 3.02 3.00
CA GLU A 517 9.88 4.14 2.10
C GLU A 517 8.42 4.59 2.15
N SER A 518 8.19 5.86 1.77
CA SER A 518 6.87 6.46 1.66
C SER A 518 6.73 7.19 0.33
N GLY A 519 5.63 6.93 -0.37
CA GLY A 519 5.34 7.53 -1.67
C GLY A 519 4.14 6.86 -2.34
N THR A 520 3.56 7.53 -3.32
CA THR A 520 2.65 6.89 -4.27
C THR A 520 3.37 5.81 -5.10
N SER A 521 4.71 5.91 -5.18
CA SER A 521 5.59 4.89 -5.73
C SER A 521 5.53 3.55 -4.98
N MET A 522 5.21 3.53 -3.68
CA MET A 522 5.03 2.33 -2.88
C MET A 522 3.57 1.83 -2.94
N ALA A 523 2.63 2.74 -3.17
CA ALA A 523 1.22 2.38 -3.37
C ALA A 523 0.98 1.69 -4.73
N CYS A 524 1.64 2.15 -5.79
CA CYS A 524 1.57 1.58 -7.14
C CYS A 524 1.87 0.06 -7.16
N PRO A 525 2.99 -0.45 -6.63
CA PRO A 525 3.29 -1.87 -6.65
C PRO A 525 2.35 -2.72 -5.78
N HIS A 526 1.65 -2.15 -4.78
CA HIS A 526 0.57 -2.85 -4.09
C HIS A 526 -0.58 -3.16 -5.05
N VAL A 527 -1.05 -2.18 -5.81
CA VAL A 527 -2.10 -2.41 -6.81
C VAL A 527 -1.60 -3.31 -7.94
N THR A 528 -0.34 -3.18 -8.34
CA THR A 528 0.31 -4.08 -9.32
C THR A 528 0.27 -5.54 -8.87
N GLY A 529 0.64 -5.82 -7.62
CA GLY A 529 0.59 -7.17 -7.04
C GLY A 529 -0.83 -7.73 -7.01
N VAL A 530 -1.82 -6.94 -6.60
CA VAL A 530 -3.24 -7.36 -6.62
C VAL A 530 -3.72 -7.59 -8.06
N ALA A 531 -3.35 -6.73 -9.01
CA ALA A 531 -3.69 -6.91 -10.42
C ALA A 531 -3.07 -8.19 -11.00
N ALA A 532 -1.85 -8.56 -10.58
CA ALA A 532 -1.21 -9.81 -10.97
C ALA A 532 -1.95 -11.05 -10.43
N LEU A 533 -2.41 -11.01 -9.19
CA LEU A 533 -3.25 -12.08 -8.63
C LEU A 533 -4.59 -12.20 -9.37
N ILE A 534 -5.22 -11.08 -9.70
CA ILE A 534 -6.48 -11.07 -10.48
C ILE A 534 -6.23 -11.61 -11.89
N LYS A 535 -5.14 -11.22 -12.53
CA LYS A 535 -4.78 -11.70 -13.88
C LYS A 535 -4.49 -13.20 -13.89
N SER A 536 -3.84 -13.72 -12.85
CA SER A 536 -3.62 -15.16 -12.67
C SER A 536 -4.94 -15.92 -12.46
N LEU A 537 -5.87 -15.35 -11.70
CA LEU A 537 -7.20 -15.93 -11.44
C LEU A 537 -8.11 -15.86 -12.67
N HIS A 538 -8.03 -14.76 -13.43
CA HIS A 538 -8.84 -14.47 -14.62
C HIS A 538 -7.96 -14.12 -15.82
N PRO A 539 -7.30 -15.11 -16.46
CA PRO A 539 -6.34 -14.86 -17.54
C PRO A 539 -6.92 -14.11 -18.75
N ASP A 540 -8.21 -14.26 -18.99
CA ASP A 540 -8.92 -13.64 -20.13
C ASP A 540 -9.38 -12.19 -19.86
N TRP A 541 -9.24 -11.69 -18.65
CA TRP A 541 -9.69 -10.33 -18.35
C TRP A 541 -8.80 -9.29 -19.02
N SER A 542 -9.48 -8.32 -19.64
CA SER A 542 -8.86 -7.14 -20.22
C SER A 542 -8.29 -6.21 -19.13
N PRO A 543 -7.35 -5.31 -19.47
CA PRO A 543 -6.90 -4.27 -18.54
C PRO A 543 -8.03 -3.43 -17.95
N ALA A 544 -9.07 -3.13 -18.76
CA ALA A 544 -10.26 -2.40 -18.31
C ALA A 544 -11.10 -3.21 -17.33
N ALA A 545 -11.22 -4.52 -17.51
CA ALA A 545 -11.92 -5.40 -16.58
C ALA A 545 -11.21 -5.44 -15.21
N ILE A 546 -9.88 -5.59 -15.20
CA ILE A 546 -9.06 -5.56 -13.99
C ILE A 546 -9.18 -4.21 -13.29
N LYS A 547 -9.05 -3.10 -14.04
CA LYS A 547 -9.25 -1.73 -13.54
C LYS A 547 -10.64 -1.57 -12.91
N SER A 548 -11.68 -2.04 -13.58
CA SER A 548 -13.05 -1.99 -13.06
C SER A 548 -13.20 -2.77 -11.76
N ALA A 549 -12.74 -4.01 -11.73
CA ALA A 549 -12.81 -4.85 -10.53
C ALA A 549 -12.15 -4.19 -9.32
N LEU A 550 -10.96 -3.59 -9.50
CA LEU A 550 -10.24 -2.89 -8.45
C LEU A 550 -11.00 -1.67 -7.92
N ILE A 551 -11.51 -0.81 -8.81
CA ILE A 551 -12.14 0.46 -8.44
C ILE A 551 -13.52 0.23 -7.80
N THR A 552 -14.36 -0.61 -8.42
CA THR A 552 -15.76 -0.78 -8.01
C THR A 552 -15.93 -1.51 -6.68
N THR A 553 -14.91 -2.23 -6.24
CA THR A 553 -14.94 -3.02 -5.00
C THR A 553 -14.12 -2.43 -3.87
N ALA A 554 -13.45 -1.30 -4.12
CA ALA A 554 -12.60 -0.60 -3.15
C ALA A 554 -13.38 -0.15 -1.89
N SER A 555 -12.70 -0.05 -0.75
CA SER A 555 -13.27 0.33 0.53
C SER A 555 -13.14 1.82 0.79
N GLN A 556 -14.22 2.46 1.26
CA GLN A 556 -14.19 3.87 1.68
C GLN A 556 -14.06 4.06 3.19
N VAL A 557 -14.03 2.96 3.94
CA VAL A 557 -14.02 3.00 5.39
C VAL A 557 -12.68 2.52 5.95
N ALA A 558 -12.28 3.13 7.05
CA ALA A 558 -11.11 2.79 7.83
C ALA A 558 -11.41 1.62 8.81
N THR A 559 -10.41 1.23 9.59
CA THR A 559 -10.49 0.11 10.55
C THR A 559 -11.51 0.33 11.68
N ASP A 560 -11.89 1.57 11.95
CA ASP A 560 -12.93 1.93 12.93
C ASP A 560 -14.33 2.01 12.33
N GLY A 561 -14.49 1.69 11.04
CA GLY A 561 -15.76 1.75 10.33
C GLY A 561 -16.19 3.16 9.89
N GLN A 562 -15.39 4.20 10.16
CA GLN A 562 -15.63 5.56 9.69
C GLN A 562 -15.03 5.76 8.28
N TYR A 563 -15.42 6.83 7.61
CA TYR A 563 -14.82 7.18 6.33
C TYR A 563 -13.32 7.45 6.46
N ILE A 564 -12.57 7.06 5.43
CA ILE A 564 -11.15 7.37 5.33
C ILE A 564 -10.97 8.89 5.39
N ILE A 565 -10.03 9.34 6.23
CA ILE A 565 -9.71 10.76 6.37
C ILE A 565 -8.56 11.13 5.42
N ALA A 566 -8.71 12.22 4.70
CA ALA A 566 -7.63 12.85 3.96
C ALA A 566 -6.82 13.76 4.91
N GLU A 567 -5.49 13.50 4.99
CA GLU A 567 -4.57 14.38 5.73
C GLU A 567 -4.26 15.63 4.90
N GLY A 568 -4.06 16.78 5.55
CA GLY A 568 -3.79 18.09 4.96
C GLY A 568 -3.95 19.19 6.00
N SER A 569 -3.81 20.46 5.63
CA SER A 569 -4.01 21.63 6.50
C SER A 569 -5.41 21.63 7.14
N THR A 570 -6.40 21.17 6.40
CA THR A 570 -7.76 20.84 6.88
C THR A 570 -8.01 19.36 6.69
N ARG A 571 -8.15 18.62 7.78
CA ARG A 571 -8.58 17.23 7.74
C ARG A 571 -10.04 17.16 7.32
N LYS A 572 -10.33 16.34 6.32
CA LYS A 572 -11.69 16.10 5.81
C LYS A 572 -11.92 14.61 5.55
N PRO A 573 -13.17 14.12 5.49
CA PRO A 573 -13.44 12.82 4.87
C PRO A 573 -12.91 12.82 3.44
N ALA A 574 -12.21 11.76 3.06
CA ALA A 574 -11.63 11.63 1.72
C ALA A 574 -12.73 11.53 0.68
N ASP A 575 -12.64 12.31 -0.36
CA ASP A 575 -13.55 12.30 -1.50
C ASP A 575 -12.98 11.52 -2.70
N ALA A 576 -13.70 11.56 -3.83
CA ALA A 576 -13.32 10.82 -5.02
C ALA A 576 -12.03 11.34 -5.68
N PHE A 577 -11.65 12.61 -5.48
CA PHE A 577 -10.39 13.15 -5.96
C PHE A 577 -9.20 12.88 -5.02
N ASP A 578 -9.50 12.43 -3.80
CA ASP A 578 -8.51 12.00 -2.84
C ASP A 578 -8.12 10.53 -3.04
N ILE A 579 -9.12 9.62 -3.16
CA ILE A 579 -8.92 8.16 -3.10
C ILE A 579 -9.59 7.38 -4.24
N GLY A 580 -10.16 8.04 -5.23
CA GLY A 580 -10.90 7.36 -6.31
C GLY A 580 -12.06 6.50 -5.81
N GLY A 581 -12.04 5.22 -6.15
CA GLY A 581 -12.98 4.23 -5.61
C GLY A 581 -12.82 3.97 -4.12
N GLY A 582 -11.64 4.23 -3.55
CA GLY A 582 -11.31 3.95 -2.15
C GLY A 582 -10.01 3.15 -1.99
N GLN A 583 -9.77 2.61 -0.80
CA GLN A 583 -8.68 1.68 -0.51
C GLN A 583 -8.88 0.36 -1.24
N VAL A 584 -7.86 -0.12 -1.94
CA VAL A 584 -7.91 -1.41 -2.64
C VAL A 584 -8.35 -2.55 -1.72
N ASN A 585 -9.29 -3.35 -2.21
CA ASN A 585 -9.81 -4.52 -1.49
C ASN A 585 -9.61 -5.78 -2.35
N PRO A 586 -8.49 -6.50 -2.18
CA PRO A 586 -8.14 -7.64 -3.02
C PRO A 586 -9.19 -8.75 -3.02
N ARG A 587 -9.78 -9.02 -1.86
CA ARG A 587 -10.78 -10.07 -1.69
C ARG A 587 -12.03 -9.82 -2.51
N ARG A 588 -12.54 -8.56 -2.50
CA ARG A 588 -13.72 -8.21 -3.28
C ARG A 588 -13.40 -8.09 -4.76
N ALA A 589 -12.20 -7.61 -5.11
CA ALA A 589 -11.78 -7.44 -6.50
C ALA A 589 -11.63 -8.79 -7.23
N ALA A 590 -11.41 -9.89 -6.52
CA ALA A 590 -11.37 -11.24 -7.07
C ALA A 590 -12.73 -11.69 -7.65
N ASN A 591 -13.82 -11.24 -7.08
CA ASN A 591 -15.20 -11.56 -7.50
C ASN A 591 -16.07 -10.30 -7.45
N PRO A 592 -15.97 -9.40 -8.43
CA PRO A 592 -16.66 -8.11 -8.42
C PRO A 592 -18.16 -8.22 -8.78
N GLY A 593 -18.62 -9.33 -9.35
CA GLY A 593 -19.98 -9.54 -9.88
C GLY A 593 -20.21 -8.88 -11.23
N LEU A 594 -19.99 -7.55 -11.35
CA LEU A 594 -20.11 -6.81 -12.60
C LEU A 594 -18.85 -6.01 -12.89
N ILE A 595 -18.53 -5.84 -14.17
CA ILE A 595 -17.41 -5.01 -14.64
C ILE A 595 -17.83 -3.99 -15.70
N TYR A 596 -17.16 -2.84 -15.70
CA TYR A 596 -17.18 -1.86 -16.78
C TYR A 596 -16.00 -2.17 -17.72
N ASN A 597 -16.29 -2.56 -18.94
CA ASN A 597 -15.25 -2.84 -19.93
C ASN A 597 -15.10 -1.69 -20.91
N VAL A 598 -13.89 -1.41 -21.34
CA VAL A 598 -13.57 -0.36 -22.32
C VAL A 598 -12.71 -0.98 -23.42
N SER A 599 -13.10 -0.77 -24.65
CA SER A 599 -12.36 -1.25 -25.81
C SER A 599 -11.32 -0.22 -26.29
N THR A 600 -10.35 -0.68 -27.08
CA THR A 600 -9.39 0.21 -27.76
C THR A 600 -10.10 1.26 -28.65
N LYS A 601 -11.22 0.89 -29.28
CA LYS A 601 -12.02 1.83 -30.09
C LYS A 601 -12.60 2.98 -29.26
N ASP A 602 -13.00 2.70 -28.03
CA ASP A 602 -13.51 3.72 -27.12
C ASP A 602 -12.42 4.71 -26.73
N TYR A 603 -11.19 4.23 -26.47
CA TYR A 603 -10.03 5.11 -26.23
C TYR A 603 -9.67 5.96 -27.44
N VAL A 604 -9.77 5.38 -28.67
CA VAL A 604 -9.59 6.15 -29.91
C VAL A 604 -10.64 7.27 -30.03
N GLN A 605 -11.91 6.99 -29.76
CA GLN A 605 -12.96 8.03 -29.77
C GLN A 605 -12.76 9.08 -28.66
N PHE A 606 -12.23 8.67 -27.51
CA PHE A 606 -11.81 9.63 -26.48
C PHE A 606 -10.74 10.60 -26.99
N LEU A 607 -9.69 10.11 -27.66
CA LEU A 607 -8.67 10.95 -28.30
C LEU A 607 -9.29 11.89 -29.36
N CYS A 608 -10.26 11.41 -30.15
CA CYS A 608 -11.02 12.25 -31.08
C CYS A 608 -11.75 13.38 -30.35
N SER A 609 -12.34 13.11 -29.18
CA SER A 609 -13.09 14.11 -28.39
C SER A 609 -12.19 15.20 -27.82
N LEU A 610 -10.91 14.91 -27.61
CA LEU A 610 -9.89 15.86 -27.18
C LEU A 610 -9.37 16.74 -28.34
N GLY A 611 -9.88 16.56 -29.57
CA GLY A 611 -9.52 17.37 -30.72
C GLY A 611 -8.33 16.87 -31.54
N TYR A 612 -7.87 15.64 -31.28
CA TYR A 612 -6.81 15.03 -32.08
C TYR A 612 -7.27 14.82 -33.53
N SER A 613 -6.41 15.12 -34.49
CA SER A 613 -6.69 14.84 -35.88
C SER A 613 -6.69 13.35 -36.17
N ILE A 614 -7.46 12.91 -37.16
CA ILE A 614 -7.49 11.49 -37.58
C ILE A 614 -6.09 11.00 -37.94
N SER A 615 -5.27 11.84 -38.59
CA SER A 615 -3.88 11.51 -38.91
C SER A 615 -3.02 11.32 -37.67
N ALA A 616 -3.14 12.19 -36.66
CA ALA A 616 -2.43 12.05 -35.39
C ALA A 616 -2.85 10.75 -34.65
N ILE A 617 -4.14 10.45 -34.61
CA ILE A 617 -4.66 9.23 -34.00
C ILE A 617 -4.20 7.99 -34.76
N THR A 618 -4.26 8.02 -36.10
CA THR A 618 -3.79 6.89 -36.92
C THR A 618 -2.29 6.64 -36.71
N ASN A 619 -1.50 7.71 -36.65
CA ASN A 619 -0.06 7.59 -36.38
C ASN A 619 0.22 7.07 -34.96
N LEU A 620 -0.52 7.52 -33.96
CA LEU A 620 -0.39 7.07 -32.58
C LEU A 620 -0.83 5.60 -32.41
N THR A 621 -1.94 5.21 -33.02
CA THR A 621 -2.59 3.92 -32.75
C THR A 621 -2.22 2.83 -33.74
N MET A 622 -1.63 3.20 -34.88
CA MET A 622 -1.43 2.35 -36.06
C MET A 622 -2.72 1.65 -36.57
N MET A 623 -3.87 2.19 -36.16
CA MET A 623 -5.20 1.73 -36.56
C MET A 623 -5.76 2.64 -37.62
N SER A 624 -6.24 2.09 -38.72
CA SER A 624 -6.98 2.88 -39.73
C SER A 624 -8.30 3.35 -39.14
N THR A 625 -8.30 4.56 -38.60
CA THR A 625 -9.51 5.20 -38.05
C THR A 625 -10.22 5.91 -39.18
N THR A 626 -11.40 5.41 -39.56
CA THR A 626 -12.15 5.94 -40.69
C THR A 626 -13.04 7.16 -40.33
N SER A 627 -13.34 7.37 -39.04
CA SER A 627 -14.11 8.51 -38.61
C SER A 627 -13.96 8.80 -37.09
N CYS A 628 -13.76 10.08 -36.75
CA CYS A 628 -14.01 10.59 -35.42
C CYS A 628 -15.50 10.97 -35.30
N ILE A 629 -16.22 10.30 -34.42
CA ILE A 629 -17.60 10.71 -34.11
C ILE A 629 -17.51 11.98 -33.25
N LYS A 630 -17.85 13.12 -33.83
CA LYS A 630 -17.90 14.40 -33.10
C LYS A 630 -19.09 14.41 -32.14
N LYS A 631 -19.00 13.67 -31.03
CA LYS A 631 -19.89 13.84 -29.88
C LYS A 631 -19.25 14.87 -28.93
N LEU A 632 -19.99 15.93 -28.65
CA LEU A 632 -19.51 17.07 -27.83
C LEU A 632 -19.06 16.70 -26.41
N HIS A 633 -19.39 15.51 -25.91
CA HIS A 633 -19.16 15.06 -24.52
C HIS A 633 -18.64 13.63 -24.41
N PHE A 634 -17.93 13.13 -25.42
CA PHE A 634 -17.51 11.72 -25.45
C PHE A 634 -16.56 11.36 -24.28
N GLY A 635 -15.75 12.32 -23.78
CA GLY A 635 -14.89 12.07 -22.60
C GLY A 635 -15.68 11.67 -21.34
N MET A 636 -16.90 12.18 -21.18
CA MET A 636 -17.80 11.81 -20.06
C MET A 636 -18.56 10.51 -20.32
N ASP A 637 -18.76 10.11 -21.59
CA ASP A 637 -19.45 8.88 -22.00
C ASP A 637 -18.54 7.66 -22.05
N LEU A 638 -17.21 7.83 -21.88
CA LEU A 638 -16.28 6.70 -21.82
C LEU A 638 -16.70 5.74 -20.69
N ASN A 639 -16.83 4.44 -20.98
CA ASN A 639 -17.36 3.43 -20.04
C ASN A 639 -16.42 3.14 -18.85
N LEU A 640 -15.95 4.20 -18.20
CA LEU A 640 -15.11 4.11 -17.00
C LEU A 640 -15.93 3.72 -15.76
N PRO A 641 -15.30 3.04 -14.78
CA PRO A 641 -15.89 2.73 -13.48
C PRO A 641 -15.90 3.96 -12.54
N SER A 642 -16.14 5.13 -13.11
CA SER A 642 -16.26 6.42 -12.42
C SER A 642 -17.01 7.42 -13.30
N ILE A 643 -17.50 8.49 -12.70
CA ILE A 643 -18.16 9.60 -13.42
C ILE A 643 -17.61 10.92 -12.91
N SER A 644 -17.15 11.77 -13.81
CA SER A 644 -16.79 13.17 -13.52
C SER A 644 -17.47 14.09 -14.50
N ILE A 645 -18.25 15.06 -13.97
CA ILE A 645 -18.94 16.09 -14.75
C ILE A 645 -18.41 17.45 -14.31
N PRO A 646 -17.47 18.04 -15.07
CA PRO A 646 -16.80 19.29 -14.66
C PRO A 646 -17.67 20.54 -14.86
N ASN A 647 -18.78 20.44 -15.59
CA ASN A 647 -19.60 21.59 -15.99
C ASN A 647 -21.07 21.23 -16.17
N LEU A 648 -21.75 20.86 -15.09
CA LEU A 648 -23.19 20.64 -15.10
C LEU A 648 -23.93 21.99 -15.05
N ILE A 649 -24.56 22.41 -16.18
CA ILE A 649 -25.34 23.65 -16.30
C ILE A 649 -26.79 23.40 -15.85
N THR A 650 -27.51 22.53 -16.54
CA THR A 650 -28.91 22.19 -16.24
C THR A 650 -29.11 20.69 -16.05
N THR A 651 -29.07 19.96 -17.15
CA THR A 651 -29.27 18.50 -17.17
C THR A 651 -28.27 17.86 -18.12
N PHE A 652 -27.70 16.74 -17.68
CA PHE A 652 -26.78 15.94 -18.47
C PHE A 652 -27.04 14.45 -18.28
N THR A 653 -27.09 13.69 -19.38
CA THR A 653 -27.32 12.24 -19.33
C THR A 653 -26.12 11.52 -19.93
N ILE A 654 -25.65 10.50 -19.21
CA ILE A 654 -24.57 9.61 -19.64
C ILE A 654 -25.07 8.17 -19.70
N SER A 655 -24.46 7.39 -20.56
CA SER A 655 -24.70 5.95 -20.68
C SER A 655 -23.52 5.15 -20.14
N ARG A 656 -23.79 4.02 -19.52
CA ARG A 656 -22.79 3.05 -19.08
C ARG A 656 -23.26 1.63 -19.39
N THR A 657 -22.29 0.76 -19.62
CA THR A 657 -22.55 -0.66 -19.93
C THR A 657 -21.81 -1.53 -18.92
N LEU A 658 -22.51 -2.53 -18.41
CA LEU A 658 -21.98 -3.51 -17.46
C LEU A 658 -21.98 -4.89 -18.07
N THR A 659 -20.91 -5.63 -17.82
CA THR A 659 -20.77 -7.05 -18.16
C THR A 659 -20.87 -7.86 -16.87
N ASN A 660 -21.73 -8.87 -16.86
CA ASN A 660 -21.83 -9.82 -15.74
C ASN A 660 -20.68 -10.82 -15.80
N VAL A 661 -19.89 -10.90 -14.73
CA VAL A 661 -18.80 -11.86 -14.51
C VAL A 661 -19.04 -12.72 -13.27
N GLY A 662 -20.17 -12.51 -12.61
CA GLY A 662 -20.67 -13.30 -11.49
C GLY A 662 -21.61 -14.41 -11.92
N PRO A 663 -22.56 -14.83 -11.05
CA PRO A 663 -23.54 -15.85 -11.39
C PRO A 663 -24.37 -15.49 -12.63
N THR A 664 -24.56 -16.46 -13.53
CA THR A 664 -25.24 -16.27 -14.81
C THR A 664 -26.63 -15.65 -14.67
N ASN A 665 -27.41 -16.14 -13.69
CA ASN A 665 -28.71 -15.57 -13.35
C ASN A 665 -28.55 -14.68 -12.12
N SER A 666 -28.63 -13.36 -12.32
CA SER A 666 -28.46 -12.39 -11.25
C SER A 666 -29.32 -11.14 -11.48
N VAL A 667 -29.70 -10.52 -10.36
CA VAL A 667 -30.56 -9.32 -10.37
C VAL A 667 -29.89 -8.25 -9.52
N TYR A 668 -29.45 -7.17 -10.16
CA TYR A 668 -28.80 -6.05 -9.50
C TYR A 668 -29.75 -4.86 -9.40
N LYS A 669 -29.81 -4.23 -8.23
CA LYS A 669 -30.59 -3.00 -7.96
C LYS A 669 -29.64 -1.81 -7.80
N ALA A 670 -30.04 -0.67 -8.36
CA ALA A 670 -29.31 0.59 -8.23
C ALA A 670 -29.46 1.19 -6.82
N LEU A 671 -28.34 1.53 -6.19
CA LEU A 671 -28.26 2.29 -4.95
C LEU A 671 -27.61 3.64 -5.29
N VAL A 672 -28.38 4.72 -5.16
CA VAL A 672 -27.99 6.05 -5.63
C VAL A 672 -27.73 6.95 -4.44
N GLN A 673 -26.53 7.52 -4.37
CA GLN A 673 -26.16 8.59 -3.45
C GLN A 673 -25.82 9.83 -4.29
N PRO A 674 -26.76 10.78 -4.48
CA PRO A 674 -26.53 11.92 -5.35
C PRO A 674 -25.53 12.90 -4.75
N PRO A 675 -24.69 13.58 -5.57
CA PRO A 675 -23.91 14.71 -5.12
C PRO A 675 -24.81 15.85 -4.58
N TYR A 676 -24.29 16.59 -3.61
CA TYR A 676 -25.06 17.69 -3.03
C TYR A 676 -25.45 18.74 -4.10
N GLY A 677 -26.72 19.11 -4.12
CA GLY A 677 -27.25 20.08 -5.11
C GLY A 677 -27.56 19.48 -6.49
N VAL A 678 -27.48 18.17 -6.64
CA VAL A 678 -27.71 17.47 -7.91
C VAL A 678 -28.76 16.38 -7.68
N LYS A 679 -29.76 16.30 -8.57
CA LYS A 679 -30.69 15.17 -8.66
C LYS A 679 -30.13 14.14 -9.64
N MET A 680 -30.15 12.87 -9.23
CA MET A 680 -29.74 11.75 -10.08
C MET A 680 -30.93 10.85 -10.39
N ALA A 681 -31.09 10.44 -11.65
CA ALA A 681 -32.06 9.42 -12.08
C ALA A 681 -31.33 8.33 -12.87
N VAL A 682 -31.52 7.08 -12.49
CA VAL A 682 -30.93 5.90 -13.12
C VAL A 682 -32.01 5.09 -13.83
N GLN A 683 -31.80 4.73 -15.09
CA GLN A 683 -32.73 3.94 -15.89
C GLN A 683 -31.99 2.86 -16.70
N PRO A 684 -32.42 1.56 -16.60
CA PRO A 684 -33.33 1.03 -15.59
C PRO A 684 -32.73 1.02 -14.19
N GLN A 685 -33.55 0.95 -13.14
CA GLN A 685 -33.09 0.83 -11.74
C GLN A 685 -32.79 -0.61 -11.33
N THR A 686 -33.15 -1.57 -12.19
CA THR A 686 -32.89 -3.00 -11.98
C THR A 686 -32.32 -3.60 -13.26
N LEU A 687 -31.22 -4.32 -13.13
CA LEU A 687 -30.59 -5.06 -14.21
C LEU A 687 -30.78 -6.56 -13.95
N ILE A 688 -31.29 -7.27 -14.95
CA ILE A 688 -31.59 -8.71 -14.88
C ILE A 688 -30.72 -9.41 -15.91
N PHE A 689 -29.73 -10.16 -15.43
CA PHE A 689 -28.83 -10.97 -16.24
C PHE A 689 -29.29 -12.43 -16.27
N ASN A 690 -29.05 -13.09 -17.40
CA ASN A 690 -29.36 -14.51 -17.61
C ASN A 690 -28.39 -15.12 -18.66
N SER A 691 -28.59 -16.38 -19.00
CA SER A 691 -27.73 -17.12 -19.96
C SER A 691 -27.63 -16.49 -21.36
N THR A 692 -28.60 -15.67 -21.75
CA THR A 692 -28.64 -15.00 -23.07
C THR A 692 -28.27 -13.52 -23.00
N THR A 693 -28.28 -12.94 -21.81
CA THR A 693 -28.10 -11.51 -21.59
C THR A 693 -27.01 -11.29 -20.54
N GLY A 694 -25.75 -11.32 -21.00
CA GLY A 694 -24.58 -11.11 -20.15
C GLY A 694 -24.07 -9.65 -20.10
N VAL A 695 -24.61 -8.77 -20.96
CA VAL A 695 -24.23 -7.35 -21.05
C VAL A 695 -25.48 -6.48 -21.06
N LEU A 696 -25.52 -5.48 -20.19
CA LEU A 696 -26.65 -4.55 -20.08
C LEU A 696 -26.17 -3.11 -19.96
N SER A 697 -26.92 -2.19 -20.57
CA SER A 697 -26.67 -0.75 -20.50
C SER A 697 -27.71 -0.06 -19.61
N PHE A 698 -27.28 1.03 -18.99
CA PHE A 698 -28.15 1.93 -18.23
C PHE A 698 -27.73 3.38 -18.46
N THR A 699 -28.64 4.30 -18.16
CA THR A 699 -28.40 5.73 -18.24
C THR A 699 -28.47 6.37 -16.87
N VAL A 700 -27.66 7.40 -16.66
CA VAL A 700 -27.71 8.25 -15.46
C VAL A 700 -27.93 9.67 -15.90
N THR A 701 -29.04 10.26 -15.46
CA THR A 701 -29.36 11.66 -15.71
C THR A 701 -29.10 12.49 -14.47
N PHE A 702 -28.24 13.49 -14.62
CA PHE A 702 -27.91 14.47 -13.59
C PHE A 702 -28.64 15.78 -13.88
N SER A 703 -29.29 16.34 -12.88
CA SER A 703 -29.99 17.63 -13.00
C SER A 703 -29.58 18.54 -11.85
N SER A 704 -29.08 19.75 -12.15
CA SER A 704 -28.79 20.74 -11.14
C SER A 704 -30.09 21.26 -10.52
N ILE A 705 -30.20 21.16 -9.18
CA ILE A 705 -31.35 21.63 -8.41
C ILE A 705 -31.07 22.93 -7.66
N ARG A 706 -29.83 23.39 -7.64
CA ARG A 706 -29.40 24.64 -7.01
C ARG A 706 -28.61 25.47 -7.98
N LYS A 707 -28.93 26.75 -8.04
CA LYS A 707 -28.14 27.74 -8.76
C LYS A 707 -26.97 28.19 -7.86
N LEU A 708 -25.96 27.34 -7.70
CA LEU A 708 -24.73 27.64 -6.97
C LEU A 708 -23.55 27.42 -7.90
N HIS A 709 -22.75 28.50 -8.09
CA HIS A 709 -21.42 28.33 -8.62
C HIS A 709 -20.53 27.86 -7.48
N GLY A 710 -19.99 26.64 -7.56
CA GLY A 710 -19.28 26.03 -6.45
C GLY A 710 -18.21 25.05 -6.92
N ASP A 711 -17.52 24.50 -5.98
CA ASP A 711 -16.59 23.40 -6.16
C ASP A 711 -17.32 22.10 -6.51
N TYR A 712 -16.53 21.05 -6.77
CA TYR A 712 -17.08 19.72 -6.98
C TYR A 712 -17.83 19.23 -5.75
N THR A 713 -18.94 18.57 -6.00
CA THR A 713 -19.68 17.79 -5.00
C THR A 713 -19.65 16.31 -5.38
N PHE A 714 -19.69 15.44 -4.37
CA PHE A 714 -19.41 14.03 -4.54
C PHE A 714 -20.62 13.17 -4.23
N GLY A 715 -20.73 12.09 -4.97
CA GLY A 715 -21.76 11.08 -4.79
C GLY A 715 -21.28 9.71 -5.23
N SER A 716 -22.21 8.76 -5.33
CA SER A 716 -21.90 7.43 -5.85
C SER A 716 -23.14 6.75 -6.45
N LEU A 717 -22.90 5.80 -7.34
CA LEU A 717 -23.86 4.82 -7.80
C LEU A 717 -23.30 3.43 -7.53
N ALA A 718 -24.09 2.58 -6.90
CA ALA A 718 -23.71 1.19 -6.71
C ALA A 718 -24.80 0.25 -7.25
N TRP A 719 -24.39 -0.87 -7.81
CA TRP A 719 -25.25 -1.98 -8.17
C TRP A 719 -25.05 -3.13 -7.17
N SER A 720 -26.12 -3.65 -6.61
CA SER A 720 -26.04 -4.75 -5.63
C SER A 720 -27.09 -5.82 -5.90
N ASP A 721 -26.65 -7.07 -5.80
CA ASP A 721 -27.50 -8.28 -5.79
C ASP A 721 -27.69 -8.84 -4.37
N GLY A 722 -27.14 -8.16 -3.35
CA GLY A 722 -27.14 -8.57 -1.94
C GLY A 722 -25.82 -9.23 -1.50
N GLU A 723 -25.06 -9.80 -2.43
CA GLU A 723 -23.72 -10.38 -2.19
C GLU A 723 -22.62 -9.46 -2.74
N HIS A 724 -22.76 -9.02 -3.98
CA HIS A 724 -21.81 -8.12 -4.65
C HIS A 724 -22.24 -6.67 -4.50
N PHE A 725 -21.23 -5.79 -4.46
CA PHE A 725 -21.43 -4.35 -4.36
C PHE A 725 -20.49 -3.63 -5.32
N VAL A 726 -21.00 -3.26 -6.48
CA VAL A 726 -20.27 -2.69 -7.62
C VAL A 726 -20.46 -1.18 -7.62
N ARG A 727 -19.58 -0.45 -6.92
CA ARG A 727 -19.73 0.99 -6.66
C ARG A 727 -18.81 1.80 -7.56
N ILE A 728 -19.35 2.88 -8.15
CA ILE A 728 -18.55 3.90 -8.86
C ILE A 728 -18.61 5.24 -8.13
N PRO A 729 -17.47 5.93 -7.99
CA PRO A 729 -17.42 7.30 -7.47
C PRO A 729 -17.94 8.29 -8.52
N ILE A 730 -18.56 9.36 -8.03
CA ILE A 730 -19.14 10.43 -8.86
C ILE A 730 -18.66 11.78 -8.33
N ALA A 731 -18.17 12.63 -9.23
CA ALA A 731 -17.82 14.03 -8.96
C ALA A 731 -18.57 14.95 -9.93
N VAL A 732 -19.26 15.96 -9.44
CA VAL A 732 -20.03 16.90 -10.25
C VAL A 732 -19.74 18.33 -9.81
N LYS A 733 -19.40 19.18 -10.78
CA LYS A 733 -19.28 20.64 -10.59
C LYS A 733 -20.45 21.32 -11.31
N SER A 734 -21.33 21.96 -10.56
CA SER A 734 -22.41 22.76 -11.13
C SER A 734 -21.91 24.16 -11.48
N ILE A 735 -22.26 24.62 -12.69
CA ILE A 735 -21.89 25.94 -13.18
C ILE A 735 -23.15 26.76 -13.40
N LEU A 736 -23.20 27.96 -12.84
CA LEU A 736 -24.17 28.98 -13.21
C LEU A 736 -23.72 29.70 -14.45
N PHE A 737 -24.51 29.63 -15.51
CA PHE A 737 -24.40 30.55 -16.62
C PHE A 737 -25.27 31.78 -16.35
N GLU A 738 -24.69 32.80 -15.83
CA GLU A 738 -25.05 34.18 -16.12
C GLU A 738 -23.71 34.89 -16.33
N SER A 739 -23.40 35.16 -17.57
CA SER A 739 -22.25 36.00 -17.86
C SER A 739 -22.58 37.39 -17.32
N TYR A 740 -21.81 37.88 -16.36
CA TYR A 740 -21.86 39.25 -15.89
C TYR A 740 -21.49 40.27 -17.01
N ALA A 741 -21.24 39.80 -18.22
CA ALA A 741 -20.88 40.58 -19.36
C ALA A 741 -22.08 41.14 -20.16
N ASP A 742 -23.30 40.74 -19.83
CA ASP A 742 -24.52 41.13 -20.51
C ASP A 742 -25.46 42.02 -19.67
N ILE A 743 -24.96 42.68 -18.64
CA ILE A 743 -25.65 43.74 -17.91
C ILE A 743 -25.05 45.11 -18.24
#